data_d272afcfb606535561a8987df2fe6c93
#
_entry.id   d272afcfb606535561a8987df2fe6c93
#
_cell.length_a   1.000
_cell.length_b   1.000
_cell.length_c   1.000
_cell.angle_alpha   90.00
_cell.angle_beta   90.00
_cell.angle_gamma   90.00
#
_symmetry.space_group_name_H-M   'P 1'
#
loop_
_entity.id
_entity.type
_entity.pdbx_description
1 polymer ?
#
loop_
_entity_poly.entity_id
_entity_poly.type
_entity_poly.pdbx_seq_one_letter_code
_entity_poly.pdbx_strand_id
1 'polypeptide(L)'
;MSMMPTNPDMSHEMDGPSFMNDGFANPVIDMVMDDIVNFNPVHNYFQDMDFSSWDLNFDTITVPQIDVHPSPESTTTNRSKSATRNASRAHAAFKRSPWLWEPGPKDHALHHASPQDKERLVFDENNLANSPAFDKLINTPGTKLKMTASARDSLLALVVASTVQKGARQRTPSFPTLDLLNYLVQAHFIHDEHQSDSWIHIATFDATAAIPELLAGILSSGATYISIPAVWQFGYSLHEVLRLALADLFEGSNTFTRDLGALQAFMLNLDIGIWSGFKRKMEIAESFLQPPMTMLRRAGNFSAPPDSPSLIPTMADPPDVLDSKWRKFAKRESYKRLVLHLFFHDIETSIGFCKNPLMSFTELSFSLPASRDLWRARTAEQWRSIYIAKTNAAPDRTIPRVCEVMHCTEILDDLEQLVDMELCYMALLHGYWGQIGAYREAIKFYTDGMSNKRNTTHKLWLKTQYQELYRDLNDFSTMILTSKRPTAQLAVMSEVLMMVLHVSPDILQTFAGKAGEDEARRTYSSLEESWVKTSEARHAIWHAGQIFHHARQLPPASLRDFNAIAVYFACLTLWAYGLLSCSASRHGSDPEVGSGNRSGAYILMDSEENRETRAFLQLDRGVPGLTLNGNPADGVESLSNPSVVLSVARGIFRNNFPVVSEPLPPLVESLRSLLQDLGSGAAGRPSRAASVDDI
;
A
#
# COMPACT_ATOMS: atom_id res chain seq x y z
N MET A 1 -41.54 -55.06 31.78
CA MET A 1 -41.62 -56.39 31.16
C MET A 1 -40.96 -56.28 29.86
N SER A 2 -39.83 -56.77 29.80
CA SER A 2 -39.13 -57.98 29.32
C SER A 2 -38.42 -57.68 28.02
N MET A 3 -37.24 -57.95 27.73
CA MET A 3 -36.10 -58.66 28.23
C MET A 3 -35.04 -58.46 27.12
N MET A 4 -33.80 -58.22 27.47
CA MET A 4 -32.63 -58.51 26.61
C MET A 4 -32.53 -60.00 26.33
N PRO A 5 -31.74 -60.40 25.30
CA PRO A 5 -30.51 -61.13 25.61
C PRO A 5 -29.28 -60.73 24.75
N THR A 6 -28.16 -60.50 25.41
CA THR A 6 -26.87 -61.23 25.46
C THR A 6 -26.16 -61.60 24.15
N ASN A 7 -24.91 -61.11 24.09
CA ASN A 7 -23.78 -61.46 23.25
C ASN A 7 -23.47 -63.00 23.23
N PRO A 8 -22.78 -63.46 22.20
CA PRO A 8 -21.45 -64.02 22.49
C PRO A 8 -20.32 -63.61 21.54
N ASP A 9 -19.12 -63.62 22.13
CA ASP A 9 -17.78 -63.59 21.56
C ASP A 9 -17.61 -64.47 20.31
N MET A 10 -16.83 -63.88 19.35
CA MET A 10 -15.91 -64.68 18.51
C MET A 10 -14.73 -63.79 18.05
N SER A 11 -13.60 -64.15 18.60
CA SER A 11 -12.26 -63.77 18.13
C SER A 11 -12.00 -64.24 16.70
N HIS A 12 -11.63 -63.34 15.81
CA HIS A 12 -10.91 -63.70 14.59
C HIS A 12 -9.73 -62.75 14.38
N GLU A 13 -8.53 -63.31 14.41
CA GLU A 13 -7.30 -62.78 13.91
C GLU A 13 -7.50 -62.28 12.45
N MET A 14 -7.08 -61.08 12.15
CA MET A 14 -6.94 -60.63 10.78
C MET A 14 -5.47 -60.29 10.51
N ASP A 15 -4.89 -61.09 9.64
CA ASP A 15 -3.64 -60.86 8.97
C ASP A 15 -3.62 -59.53 8.24
N GLY A 16 -2.58 -58.72 8.47
CA GLY A 16 -2.35 -57.48 7.77
C GLY A 16 -1.82 -57.70 6.34
N PRO A 17 -2.30 -56.96 5.35
CA PRO A 17 -1.69 -57.00 4.03
C PRO A 17 -0.40 -56.19 4.00
N SER A 18 0.67 -56.85 3.51
CA SER A 18 1.96 -56.32 3.15
C SER A 18 1.78 -55.19 2.11
N PHE A 19 2.26 -53.99 2.42
CA PHE A 19 2.37 -52.90 1.45
C PHE A 19 3.56 -53.21 0.53
N MET A 20 3.27 -53.62 -0.69
CA MET A 20 4.19 -53.55 -1.81
C MET A 20 4.43 -52.11 -2.20
N ASN A 21 5.67 -51.75 -2.36
CA ASN A 21 6.22 -50.48 -2.75
C ASN A 21 6.07 -50.35 -4.29
N ASP A 22 4.91 -49.83 -4.74
CA ASP A 22 4.75 -49.41 -6.13
C ASP A 22 5.11 -47.95 -6.25
N GLY A 23 6.23 -47.72 -6.97
CA GLY A 23 6.72 -46.37 -7.28
C GLY A 23 5.71 -45.59 -8.12
N PHE A 24 5.08 -44.63 -7.52
CA PHE A 24 4.37 -43.57 -8.24
C PHE A 24 5.40 -42.62 -8.82
N ALA A 25 5.77 -42.81 -10.08
CA ALA A 25 6.35 -41.77 -10.90
C ALA A 25 5.34 -40.61 -11.01
N ASN A 26 5.78 -39.45 -10.63
CA ASN A 26 4.95 -38.23 -10.64
C ASN A 26 5.00 -37.68 -12.08
N PRO A 27 3.92 -37.77 -12.89
CA PRO A 27 3.97 -37.39 -14.31
C PRO A 27 4.14 -35.91 -14.57
N VAL A 28 4.08 -35.08 -13.54
CA VAL A 28 4.23 -33.61 -13.64
C VAL A 28 5.70 -33.17 -13.73
N ILE A 29 6.64 -34.00 -13.21
CA ILE A 29 8.09 -33.68 -13.26
C ILE A 29 8.70 -34.03 -14.61
N ASP A 30 8.21 -35.06 -15.27
CA ASP A 30 8.72 -35.49 -16.60
C ASP A 30 8.22 -34.56 -17.73
N MET A 31 7.05 -33.89 -17.58
CA MET A 31 6.54 -32.97 -18.59
C MET A 31 7.27 -31.61 -18.63
N VAL A 32 7.93 -31.24 -17.53
CA VAL A 32 8.68 -29.96 -17.43
C VAL A 32 10.10 -30.07 -17.99
N MET A 33 10.64 -31.26 -18.07
CA MET A 33 12.04 -31.47 -18.54
C MET A 33 12.13 -31.69 -20.07
N ASP A 34 11.10 -32.17 -20.73
CA ASP A 34 11.09 -32.34 -22.19
C ASP A 34 10.84 -31.08 -22.97
N ASP A 35 10.13 -30.09 -22.39
CA ASP A 35 9.89 -28.79 -23.03
C ASP A 35 11.09 -27.81 -22.96
N ILE A 36 12.08 -28.08 -22.13
CA ILE A 36 13.31 -27.26 -22.00
C ILE A 36 14.29 -27.52 -23.17
N VAL A 37 14.17 -28.62 -23.89
CA VAL A 37 15.15 -29.03 -24.91
C VAL A 37 14.78 -28.55 -26.33
N ASN A 38 13.58 -28.02 -26.58
CA ASN A 38 13.12 -27.63 -27.91
C ASN A 38 12.77 -26.15 -28.05
N PHE A 39 13.54 -25.24 -27.46
CA PHE A 39 13.43 -23.82 -27.78
C PHE A 39 14.18 -23.50 -29.07
N ASN A 40 13.46 -23.38 -30.17
CA ASN A 40 13.95 -22.86 -31.42
C ASN A 40 14.07 -21.32 -31.30
N PRO A 41 15.23 -20.70 -31.55
CA PRO A 41 15.40 -19.26 -31.36
C PRO A 41 14.81 -18.53 -32.56
N VAL A 42 13.65 -17.93 -32.40
CA VAL A 42 13.10 -16.97 -33.35
C VAL A 42 13.14 -15.58 -32.75
N HIS A 43 13.95 -14.75 -33.40
CA HIS A 43 14.15 -13.31 -33.34
C HIS A 43 15.12 -12.70 -32.32
N ASN A 44 16.25 -12.35 -32.92
CA ASN A 44 17.33 -11.46 -32.48
C ASN A 44 16.82 -10.07 -32.03
N TYR A 45 16.43 -9.92 -30.77
CA TYR A 45 16.37 -8.63 -30.10
C TYR A 45 17.37 -8.50 -28.93
N PHE A 46 18.18 -9.55 -28.70
CA PHE A 46 19.12 -9.62 -27.59
C PHE A 46 20.60 -9.38 -27.97
N GLN A 47 20.90 -8.88 -29.16
CA GLN A 47 22.29 -8.72 -29.60
C GLN A 47 23.00 -7.46 -29.10
N ASP A 48 22.28 -6.51 -28.47
CA ASP A 48 22.90 -5.27 -27.96
C ASP A 48 22.90 -5.12 -26.42
N MET A 49 22.49 -6.15 -25.68
CA MET A 49 22.62 -6.15 -24.21
C MET A 49 23.88 -6.93 -23.81
N ASP A 50 24.97 -6.22 -23.61
CA ASP A 50 26.18 -6.75 -23.01
C ASP A 50 25.96 -7.04 -21.51
N PHE A 51 25.52 -8.27 -21.20
CA PHE A 51 25.32 -8.75 -19.84
C PHE A 51 26.63 -8.98 -19.07
N SER A 52 27.78 -8.83 -19.69
CA SER A 52 29.09 -9.01 -19.04
C SER A 52 29.46 -7.89 -18.07
N SER A 53 28.78 -6.74 -18.15
CA SER A 53 29.03 -5.58 -17.28
C SER A 53 28.17 -5.55 -15.98
N TRP A 54 27.30 -6.55 -15.80
CA TRP A 54 26.52 -6.71 -14.56
C TRP A 54 27.35 -7.51 -13.55
N ASP A 55 28.41 -6.90 -13.09
CA ASP A 55 29.21 -7.42 -11.98
C ASP A 55 28.45 -7.19 -10.68
N LEU A 56 27.46 -8.05 -10.42
CA LEU A 56 26.88 -8.20 -9.08
C LEU A 56 27.97 -8.84 -8.22
N ASN A 57 28.87 -8.01 -7.73
CA ASN A 57 29.98 -8.45 -6.90
C ASN A 57 29.46 -8.80 -5.50
N PHE A 58 28.80 -9.97 -5.37
CA PHE A 58 28.36 -10.53 -4.08
C PHE A 58 29.54 -10.93 -3.17
N ASP A 59 30.78 -10.86 -3.66
CA ASP A 59 31.97 -11.15 -2.85
C ASP A 59 32.27 -10.06 -1.81
N THR A 60 31.62 -8.89 -1.91
CA THR A 60 31.78 -7.79 -0.95
C THR A 60 30.77 -7.80 0.22
N ILE A 61 29.84 -8.77 0.28
CA ILE A 61 29.03 -8.98 1.49
C ILE A 61 29.82 -9.87 2.46
N THR A 62 30.94 -9.38 2.93
CA THR A 62 31.63 -9.90 4.10
C THR A 62 30.98 -9.30 5.34
N VAL A 63 30.21 -10.11 6.05
CA VAL A 63 29.83 -9.78 7.43
C VAL A 63 31.12 -9.73 8.27
N PRO A 64 31.44 -8.62 8.95
CA PRO A 64 32.61 -8.58 9.83
C PRO A 64 32.42 -9.61 10.96
N GLN A 65 33.38 -10.54 11.11
CA GLN A 65 33.48 -11.33 12.32
C GLN A 65 33.78 -10.36 13.48
N ILE A 66 32.91 -10.36 14.47
CA ILE A 66 33.14 -9.63 15.73
C ILE A 66 33.98 -10.53 16.62
N ASP A 67 35.30 -10.35 16.58
CA ASP A 67 36.17 -10.79 17.65
C ASP A 67 36.00 -9.85 18.85
N VAL A 68 35.38 -10.37 19.89
CA VAL A 68 35.22 -9.67 21.17
C VAL A 68 36.54 -9.73 21.92
N HIS A 69 37.43 -8.76 21.70
CA HIS A 69 38.51 -8.45 22.61
C HIS A 69 38.29 -7.08 23.21
N PRO A 70 38.36 -6.91 24.54
CA PRO A 70 38.29 -5.60 25.18
C PRO A 70 39.59 -4.84 24.93
N SER A 71 39.52 -3.77 24.16
CA SER A 71 40.63 -2.83 23.98
C SER A 71 40.39 -1.53 24.74
N PRO A 72 41.47 -0.87 25.21
CA PRO A 72 41.44 0.17 26.22
C PRO A 72 40.86 1.48 25.70
N GLU A 73 40.30 2.26 26.60
CA GLU A 73 39.73 3.57 26.43
C GLU A 73 40.57 4.47 25.52
N SER A 74 40.06 4.72 24.31
CA SER A 74 40.58 5.76 23.43
C SER A 74 39.69 7.00 23.51
N THR A 75 40.31 8.12 23.77
CA THR A 75 39.81 9.49 23.79
C THR A 75 38.77 9.78 22.71
N THR A 76 37.51 9.88 23.11
CA THR A 76 36.36 10.26 22.27
C THR A 76 36.54 11.66 21.72
N THR A 77 36.84 11.77 20.46
CA THR A 77 36.89 13.04 19.72
C THR A 77 35.47 13.65 19.62
N ASN A 78 35.38 14.98 19.61
CA ASN A 78 34.15 15.77 19.51
C ASN A 78 33.24 15.38 18.30
N ARG A 79 33.75 14.66 17.32
CA ARG A 79 33.06 14.16 16.12
C ARG A 79 32.08 13.01 16.45
N SER A 80 32.44 12.13 17.37
CA SER A 80 31.59 11.03 17.85
C SER A 80 30.34 11.58 18.58
N LYS A 81 30.53 12.59 19.44
CA LYS A 81 29.42 13.21 20.18
C LYS A 81 28.38 13.91 19.34
N SER A 82 28.75 14.45 18.17
CA SER A 82 27.80 15.09 17.24
C SER A 82 26.95 14.04 16.50
N ALA A 83 27.56 12.96 16.01
CA ALA A 83 26.84 11.87 15.34
C ALA A 83 25.86 11.19 16.30
N THR A 84 26.27 10.90 17.53
CA THR A 84 25.45 10.34 18.61
C THR A 84 24.22 11.20 18.89
N ARG A 85 24.40 12.51 18.99
CA ARG A 85 23.33 13.47 19.26
C ARG A 85 22.28 13.53 18.13
N ASN A 86 22.71 13.36 16.88
CA ASN A 86 21.82 13.38 15.71
C ASN A 86 21.01 12.09 15.58
N ALA A 87 21.59 10.93 15.80
CA ALA A 87 20.89 9.66 15.77
C ALA A 87 19.88 9.53 16.93
N SER A 88 20.20 10.03 18.11
CA SER A 88 19.24 10.11 19.22
C SER A 88 18.04 11.02 18.89
N ARG A 89 18.25 12.14 18.19
CA ARG A 89 17.17 13.00 17.70
C ARG A 89 16.31 12.31 16.65
N ALA A 90 16.90 11.56 15.73
CA ALA A 90 16.18 10.80 14.70
C ALA A 90 15.28 9.72 15.34
N HIS A 91 15.78 8.95 16.30
CA HIS A 91 14.98 7.99 17.04
C HIS A 91 13.83 8.65 17.81
N ALA A 92 14.05 9.79 18.43
CA ALA A 92 12.99 10.57 19.07
C ALA A 92 11.94 11.08 18.06
N ALA A 93 12.34 11.37 16.81
CA ALA A 93 11.40 11.71 15.73
C ALA A 93 10.53 10.52 15.36
N PHE A 94 11.12 9.31 15.23
CA PHE A 94 10.35 8.09 15.02
C PHE A 94 9.38 7.78 16.15
N LYS A 95 9.75 8.01 17.40
CA LYS A 95 8.84 7.88 18.56
C LYS A 95 7.64 8.84 18.47
N ARG A 96 7.76 9.98 17.80
CA ARG A 96 6.65 10.90 17.53
C ARG A 96 5.85 10.51 16.28
N SER A 97 6.43 9.76 15.36
CA SER A 97 5.82 9.35 14.10
C SER A 97 4.86 8.16 14.27
N PRO A 98 4.07 7.79 13.24
CA PRO A 98 3.21 6.62 13.28
C PRO A 98 3.95 5.28 13.37
N TRP A 99 5.24 5.24 13.02
CA TRP A 99 6.01 4.00 12.84
C TRP A 99 6.50 3.35 14.13
N LEU A 100 6.49 4.08 15.23
CA LEU A 100 6.98 3.55 16.51
C LEU A 100 6.06 3.98 17.64
N TRP A 101 5.35 3.02 18.22
CA TRP A 101 4.48 3.26 19.34
C TRP A 101 4.96 2.50 20.59
N GLU A 102 5.20 3.24 21.64
CA GLU A 102 5.43 2.73 22.98
C GLU A 102 4.24 3.16 23.85
N PRO A 103 3.25 2.25 24.09
CA PRO A 103 2.05 2.62 24.82
C PRO A 103 2.36 2.98 26.27
N GLY A 104 1.89 4.15 26.70
CA GLY A 104 2.04 4.65 28.05
C GLY A 104 0.69 4.85 28.76
N PRO A 105 0.67 4.91 30.10
CA PRO A 105 -0.58 5.05 30.89
C PRO A 105 -1.40 6.31 30.55
N LYS A 106 -0.75 7.33 29.95
CA LYS A 106 -1.37 8.63 29.61
C LYS A 106 -1.71 8.77 28.12
N ASP A 107 -1.40 7.79 27.30
CA ASP A 107 -1.54 7.91 25.82
C ASP A 107 -2.98 8.11 25.38
N HIS A 108 -3.95 7.58 26.11
CA HIS A 108 -5.36 7.81 25.81
C HIS A 108 -5.81 9.27 25.99
N ALA A 109 -5.09 10.08 26.76
CA ALA A 109 -5.37 11.51 26.90
C ALA A 109 -4.77 12.36 25.78
N LEU A 110 -3.70 11.88 25.13
CA LEU A 110 -2.95 12.59 24.10
C LEU A 110 -3.42 12.25 22.68
N HIS A 111 -4.01 11.07 22.48
CA HIS A 111 -4.48 10.62 21.18
C HIS A 111 -5.99 10.83 21.06
N HIS A 112 -6.41 11.55 20.01
CA HIS A 112 -7.80 11.87 19.64
C HIS A 112 -8.70 10.64 19.43
N ALA A 113 -8.41 9.53 20.04
CA ALA A 113 -8.99 8.23 19.85
C ALA A 113 -9.39 7.50 21.13
N SER A 114 -9.48 8.21 22.25
CA SER A 114 -10.03 7.58 23.45
C SER A 114 -11.55 7.47 23.30
N PRO A 115 -12.15 6.31 23.67
CA PRO A 115 -13.60 6.21 23.86
C PRO A 115 -14.15 7.21 24.88
N GLN A 116 -13.28 7.86 25.63
CA GLN A 116 -13.62 8.89 26.63
C GLN A 116 -13.77 10.29 26.01
N ASP A 117 -13.28 10.52 24.77
CA ASP A 117 -13.43 11.81 24.05
C ASP A 117 -14.83 12.00 23.46
N LYS A 118 -15.85 11.72 24.26
CA LYS A 118 -17.27 11.92 23.91
C LYS A 118 -17.60 13.36 23.61
N GLU A 119 -16.83 14.30 24.13
CA GLU A 119 -16.98 15.73 23.85
C GLU A 119 -16.75 16.08 22.37
N ARG A 120 -16.07 15.21 21.62
CA ARG A 120 -15.78 15.40 20.19
C ARG A 120 -16.85 14.87 19.25
N LEU A 121 -17.81 14.10 19.76
CA LEU A 121 -19.05 13.79 19.04
C LEU A 121 -20.05 14.95 19.13
N VAL A 122 -19.75 15.96 19.94
CA VAL A 122 -20.50 17.22 19.99
C VAL A 122 -19.94 18.14 18.91
N PHE A 123 -20.78 18.47 17.97
CA PHE A 123 -20.40 19.24 16.79
C PHE A 123 -21.14 20.58 16.78
N ASP A 124 -20.40 21.68 16.82
CA ASP A 124 -20.97 23.03 16.66
C ASP A 124 -20.94 23.44 15.18
N GLU A 125 -22.04 23.25 14.48
CA GLU A 125 -22.19 23.57 13.06
C GLU A 125 -22.08 25.06 12.77
N ASN A 126 -22.35 25.94 13.75
CA ASN A 126 -22.24 27.39 13.57
C ASN A 126 -20.79 27.83 13.29
N ASN A 127 -19.82 27.07 13.85
CA ASN A 127 -18.39 27.33 13.59
C ASN A 127 -17.95 26.89 12.17
N LEU A 128 -18.73 26.03 11.52
CA LEU A 128 -18.44 25.57 10.15
C LEU A 128 -18.99 26.48 9.08
N ALA A 129 -20.12 27.12 9.32
CA ALA A 129 -20.80 28.01 8.37
C ALA A 129 -19.91 29.15 7.83
N ASN A 130 -18.79 29.40 8.53
CA ASN A 130 -17.82 30.44 8.13
C ASN A 130 -16.59 29.84 7.40
N SER A 131 -16.56 28.51 7.10
CA SER A 131 -15.44 27.87 6.40
C SER A 131 -15.66 27.85 4.89
N PRO A 132 -14.74 28.40 4.07
CA PRO A 132 -14.82 28.33 2.61
C PRO A 132 -14.86 26.90 2.05
N ALA A 133 -14.30 25.93 2.78
CA ALA A 133 -14.33 24.53 2.41
C ALA A 133 -15.73 23.93 2.60
N PHE A 134 -16.45 24.37 3.62
CA PHE A 134 -17.82 23.97 3.88
C PHE A 134 -18.79 24.55 2.84
N ASP A 135 -18.62 25.82 2.45
CA ASP A 135 -19.41 26.43 1.37
C ASP A 135 -19.23 25.71 0.03
N LYS A 136 -18.02 25.29 -0.30
CA LYS A 136 -17.77 24.47 -1.50
C LYS A 136 -18.48 23.12 -1.44
N LEU A 137 -18.43 22.45 -0.29
CA LEU A 137 -19.07 21.15 -0.08
C LEU A 137 -20.59 21.26 -0.26
N ILE A 138 -21.21 22.27 0.36
CA ILE A 138 -22.66 22.53 0.27
C ILE A 138 -23.11 22.83 -1.16
N ASN A 139 -22.31 23.59 -1.92
CA ASN A 139 -22.66 24.04 -3.27
C ASN A 139 -22.29 23.01 -4.37
N THR A 140 -21.67 21.87 -4.04
CA THR A 140 -21.41 20.81 -5.00
C THR A 140 -22.71 20.09 -5.31
N PRO A 141 -23.11 19.95 -6.60
CA PRO A 141 -24.33 19.23 -6.99
C PRO A 141 -24.25 17.78 -6.52
N GLY A 142 -25.05 17.43 -5.51
CA GLY A 142 -24.98 16.12 -4.89
C GLY A 142 -25.69 15.03 -5.66
N THR A 143 -25.23 13.82 -5.44
CA THR A 143 -25.96 12.60 -5.77
C THR A 143 -27.26 12.56 -4.94
N LYS A 144 -28.30 11.88 -5.46
CA LYS A 144 -29.62 11.78 -4.80
C LYS A 144 -29.63 10.93 -3.52
N LEU A 145 -28.46 10.60 -2.98
CA LEU A 145 -28.29 9.82 -1.76
C LEU A 145 -28.62 10.70 -0.56
N LYS A 146 -29.83 10.55 -0.03
CA LYS A 146 -30.27 11.26 1.15
C LYS A 146 -30.62 10.26 2.26
N MET A 147 -30.04 10.48 3.43
CA MET A 147 -30.46 9.81 4.66
C MET A 147 -31.83 10.33 5.11
N THR A 148 -32.61 9.47 5.73
CA THR A 148 -33.83 9.86 6.43
C THR A 148 -33.55 10.25 7.89
N ALA A 149 -34.50 10.94 8.52
CA ALA A 149 -34.43 11.23 9.95
C ALA A 149 -34.34 9.92 10.77
N SER A 150 -35.04 8.86 10.35
CA SER A 150 -35.00 7.56 11.01
C SER A 150 -33.59 6.93 10.94
N ALA A 151 -32.90 7.01 9.81
CA ALA A 151 -31.52 6.53 9.68
C ALA A 151 -30.55 7.32 10.58
N ARG A 152 -30.73 8.64 10.67
CA ARG A 152 -29.98 9.49 11.62
C ARG A 152 -30.23 9.10 13.08
N ASP A 153 -31.47 8.84 13.44
CA ASP A 153 -31.86 8.47 14.81
C ASP A 153 -31.32 7.07 15.17
N SER A 154 -31.29 6.14 14.22
CA SER A 154 -30.66 4.82 14.40
C SER A 154 -29.15 4.94 14.62
N LEU A 155 -28.47 5.83 13.88
CA LEU A 155 -27.05 6.12 14.07
C LEU A 155 -26.80 6.79 15.44
N LEU A 156 -27.66 7.73 15.87
CA LEU A 156 -27.59 8.32 17.21
C LEU A 156 -27.77 7.26 18.29
N ALA A 157 -28.69 6.33 18.11
CA ALA A 157 -28.88 5.20 19.04
C ALA A 157 -27.63 4.34 19.16
N LEU A 158 -26.93 4.06 18.02
CA LEU A 158 -25.66 3.33 18.01
C LEU A 158 -24.58 4.09 18.83
N VAL A 159 -24.46 5.41 18.62
CA VAL A 159 -23.52 6.27 19.38
C VAL A 159 -23.85 6.24 20.87
N VAL A 160 -25.12 6.35 21.24
CA VAL A 160 -25.56 6.33 22.64
C VAL A 160 -25.26 4.96 23.27
N ALA A 161 -25.61 3.85 22.61
CA ALA A 161 -25.35 2.49 23.11
C ALA A 161 -23.86 2.26 23.44
N SER A 162 -22.98 2.62 22.49
CA SER A 162 -21.52 2.50 22.67
C SER A 162 -20.96 3.40 23.79
N THR A 163 -21.69 4.44 24.18
CA THR A 163 -21.26 5.37 25.23
C THR A 163 -21.78 5.00 26.61
N VAL A 164 -22.97 4.41 26.74
CA VAL A 164 -23.59 4.04 28.03
C VAL A 164 -22.82 2.92 28.74
N GLN A 165 -22.32 1.95 28.01
CA GLN A 165 -21.56 0.82 28.57
C GLN A 165 -20.33 1.25 29.40
N LYS A 166 -19.86 2.47 29.30
CA LYS A 166 -18.65 2.98 29.97
C LYS A 166 -18.89 3.93 31.16
N GLY A 167 -20.11 4.02 31.67
CA GLY A 167 -20.41 4.69 32.94
C GLY A 167 -20.23 6.21 33.00
N ALA A 168 -20.20 6.89 31.86
CA ALA A 168 -20.07 8.35 31.81
C ALA A 168 -21.46 9.02 31.98
N ARG A 169 -21.55 9.97 32.91
CA ARG A 169 -22.72 10.87 33.05
C ARG A 169 -22.92 11.64 31.74
N GLN A 170 -24.06 11.41 31.08
CA GLN A 170 -24.34 12.01 29.76
C GLN A 170 -24.80 13.46 29.88
N ARG A 171 -24.11 14.33 29.15
CA ARG A 171 -24.77 15.41 28.41
C ARG A 171 -25.17 14.82 27.06
N THR A 172 -26.43 15.03 26.64
CA THR A 172 -26.87 14.63 25.30
C THR A 172 -26.02 15.43 24.30
N PRO A 173 -25.16 14.79 23.51
CA PRO A 173 -24.33 15.53 22.57
C PRO A 173 -25.23 16.18 21.52
N SER A 174 -24.87 17.37 21.07
CA SER A 174 -25.46 17.95 19.87
C SER A 174 -24.97 17.11 18.68
N PHE A 175 -25.76 16.12 18.29
CA PHE A 175 -25.43 15.27 17.15
C PHE A 175 -25.66 16.04 15.85
N PRO A 176 -24.84 15.86 14.79
CA PRO A 176 -24.91 16.61 13.56
C PRO A 176 -26.30 16.62 12.90
N THR A 177 -26.62 17.71 12.21
CA THR A 177 -27.87 17.82 11.44
C THR A 177 -27.89 16.80 10.30
N LEU A 178 -29.08 16.51 9.82
CA LEU A 178 -29.28 15.62 8.68
C LEU A 178 -28.56 16.13 7.43
N ASP A 179 -28.51 17.45 7.25
CA ASP A 179 -27.85 18.06 6.09
C ASP A 179 -26.35 17.83 6.13
N LEU A 180 -25.69 18.06 7.26
CA LEU A 180 -24.26 17.77 7.40
C LEU A 180 -23.97 16.27 7.17
N LEU A 181 -24.77 15.35 7.75
CA LEU A 181 -24.59 13.91 7.53
C LEU A 181 -24.74 13.55 6.04
N ASN A 182 -25.69 14.16 5.33
CA ASN A 182 -25.83 13.97 3.88
C ASN A 182 -24.60 14.45 3.11
N TYR A 183 -23.96 15.54 3.52
CA TYR A 183 -22.71 16.00 2.91
C TYR A 183 -21.56 15.02 3.15
N LEU A 184 -21.46 14.41 4.34
CA LEU A 184 -20.44 13.41 4.64
C LEU A 184 -20.63 12.15 3.80
N VAL A 185 -21.87 11.65 3.63
CA VAL A 185 -22.18 10.55 2.71
C VAL A 185 -21.75 10.91 1.29
N GLN A 186 -22.10 12.10 0.84
CA GLN A 186 -21.73 12.58 -0.49
C GLN A 186 -20.20 12.68 -0.66
N ALA A 187 -19.48 13.20 0.33
CA ALA A 187 -18.03 13.31 0.29
C ALA A 187 -17.35 11.93 0.13
N HIS A 188 -17.85 10.90 0.84
CA HIS A 188 -17.38 9.54 0.68
C HIS A 188 -17.57 9.05 -0.77
N PHE A 189 -18.79 9.13 -1.32
CA PHE A 189 -19.06 8.61 -2.65
C PHE A 189 -18.40 9.41 -3.79
N ILE A 190 -18.22 10.72 -3.63
CA ILE A 190 -17.44 11.52 -4.59
C ILE A 190 -15.99 11.04 -4.60
N HIS A 191 -15.42 10.77 -3.43
CA HIS A 191 -14.07 10.24 -3.36
C HIS A 191 -13.98 8.84 -3.97
N ASP A 192 -14.89 7.95 -3.60
CA ASP A 192 -14.98 6.56 -4.12
C ASP A 192 -15.15 6.50 -5.66
N GLU A 193 -15.94 7.41 -6.26
CA GLU A 193 -16.06 7.49 -7.72
C GLU A 193 -14.74 7.81 -8.45
N HIS A 194 -13.79 8.45 -7.77
CA HIS A 194 -12.47 8.76 -8.33
C HIS A 194 -11.44 7.64 -8.10
N GLN A 195 -11.74 6.69 -7.21
CA GLN A 195 -10.88 5.55 -7.00
C GLN A 195 -11.04 4.49 -8.10
N SER A 196 -9.96 3.76 -8.34
CA SER A 196 -9.95 2.66 -9.31
C SER A 196 -10.70 1.44 -8.80
N ASP A 197 -10.74 1.25 -7.49
CA ASP A 197 -11.20 0.05 -6.79
C ASP A 197 -12.51 0.25 -6.01
N SER A 198 -13.40 1.15 -6.49
CA SER A 198 -14.74 1.32 -5.90
C SER A 198 -15.46 -0.03 -5.71
N TRP A 199 -15.89 -0.31 -4.48
CA TRP A 199 -16.45 -1.60 -4.05
C TRP A 199 -17.83 -1.50 -3.39
N ILE A 200 -18.32 -0.30 -3.09
CA ILE A 200 -19.70 -0.04 -2.68
C ILE A 200 -20.49 0.43 -3.89
N HIS A 201 -21.50 -0.34 -4.33
CA HIS A 201 -22.26 0.00 -5.53
C HIS A 201 -23.25 1.15 -5.28
N ILE A 202 -22.85 2.35 -5.67
CA ILE A 202 -23.57 3.60 -5.39
C ILE A 202 -25.01 3.59 -5.92
N ALA A 203 -25.27 3.02 -7.08
CA ALA A 203 -26.58 3.06 -7.71
C ALA A 203 -27.65 2.19 -7.00
N THR A 204 -27.23 1.14 -6.28
CA THR A 204 -28.12 0.29 -5.48
C THR A 204 -28.00 0.55 -3.98
N PHE A 205 -27.09 1.45 -3.56
CA PHE A 205 -26.95 1.82 -2.16
C PHE A 205 -28.17 2.63 -1.70
N ASP A 206 -28.76 2.19 -0.60
CA ASP A 206 -29.90 2.86 0.05
C ASP A 206 -29.51 3.22 1.48
N ALA A 207 -29.24 4.50 1.72
CA ALA A 207 -28.90 5.01 3.05
C ALA A 207 -30.01 4.82 4.09
N THR A 208 -31.25 4.56 3.66
CA THR A 208 -32.39 4.33 4.56
C THR A 208 -32.45 2.88 5.04
N ALA A 209 -32.06 1.95 4.18
CA ALA A 209 -32.07 0.51 4.46
C ALA A 209 -30.73 -0.01 4.98
N ALA A 210 -29.67 0.80 4.90
CA ALA A 210 -28.33 0.43 5.37
C ALA A 210 -28.30 0.27 6.90
N ILE A 211 -27.53 -0.72 7.36
CA ILE A 211 -27.32 -0.90 8.82
C ILE A 211 -26.56 0.31 9.39
N PRO A 212 -26.81 0.68 10.66
CA PRO A 212 -26.19 1.86 11.28
C PRO A 212 -24.66 1.82 11.27
N GLU A 213 -24.05 0.64 11.39
CA GLU A 213 -22.61 0.43 11.35
C GLU A 213 -22.02 0.80 9.98
N LEU A 214 -22.69 0.42 8.87
CA LEU A 214 -22.24 0.81 7.52
C LEU A 214 -22.37 2.32 7.32
N LEU A 215 -23.45 2.92 7.79
CA LEU A 215 -23.62 4.38 7.75
C LEU A 215 -22.53 5.09 8.57
N ALA A 216 -22.23 4.57 9.78
CA ALA A 216 -21.13 5.10 10.60
C ALA A 216 -19.78 5.02 9.88
N GLY A 217 -19.50 3.93 9.18
CA GLY A 217 -18.30 3.77 8.35
C GLY A 217 -18.23 4.77 7.21
N ILE A 218 -19.28 4.90 6.42
CA ILE A 218 -19.37 5.84 5.30
C ILE A 218 -19.23 7.30 5.77
N LEU A 219 -19.90 7.67 6.86
CA LEU A 219 -19.80 9.01 7.44
C LEU A 219 -18.41 9.30 7.99
N SER A 220 -17.81 8.35 8.69
CA SER A 220 -16.44 8.46 9.19
C SER A 220 -15.45 8.64 8.06
N SER A 221 -15.55 7.83 7.01
CA SER A 221 -14.72 7.93 5.80
C SER A 221 -14.91 9.29 5.12
N GLY A 222 -16.14 9.70 4.86
CA GLY A 222 -16.45 11.01 4.26
C GLY A 222 -15.89 12.17 5.06
N ALA A 223 -15.94 12.09 6.39
CA ALA A 223 -15.39 13.12 7.26
C ALA A 223 -13.86 13.22 7.18
N THR A 224 -13.14 12.13 6.97
CA THR A 224 -11.67 12.15 6.83
C THR A 224 -11.19 12.85 5.57
N TYR A 225 -12.04 12.96 4.53
CA TYR A 225 -11.71 13.66 3.28
C TYR A 225 -11.88 15.17 3.37
N ILE A 226 -12.46 15.68 4.44
CA ILE A 226 -12.71 17.12 4.63
C ILE A 226 -11.60 17.69 5.48
N SER A 227 -10.88 18.69 4.96
CA SER A 227 -9.71 19.31 5.61
C SER A 227 -10.09 20.29 6.74
N ILE A 228 -11.19 20.04 7.45
CA ILE A 228 -11.64 20.83 8.60
C ILE A 228 -11.40 20.02 9.87
N PRO A 229 -10.57 20.50 10.82
CA PRO A 229 -10.20 19.74 12.02
C PRO A 229 -11.38 19.20 12.83
N ALA A 230 -12.43 19.98 13.02
CA ALA A 230 -13.61 19.53 13.76
C ALA A 230 -14.35 18.38 13.04
N VAL A 231 -14.39 18.40 11.69
CA VAL A 231 -15.06 17.37 10.89
C VAL A 231 -14.30 16.06 10.93
N TRP A 232 -12.99 16.06 10.64
CA TRP A 232 -12.23 14.82 10.69
C TRP A 232 -12.08 14.27 12.12
N GLN A 233 -12.04 15.12 13.16
CA GLN A 233 -12.09 14.69 14.56
C GLN A 233 -13.41 13.97 14.87
N PHE A 234 -14.54 14.50 14.42
CA PHE A 234 -15.84 13.83 14.49
C PHE A 234 -15.79 12.48 13.78
N GLY A 235 -15.25 12.43 12.55
CA GLY A 235 -15.08 11.19 11.79
C GLY A 235 -14.28 10.13 12.54
N TYR A 236 -13.13 10.47 13.11
CA TYR A 236 -12.32 9.54 13.90
C TYR A 236 -12.97 9.12 15.22
N SER A 237 -13.82 9.97 15.81
CA SER A 237 -14.60 9.62 17.01
C SER A 237 -15.73 8.66 16.65
N LEU A 238 -16.42 8.88 15.54
CA LEU A 238 -17.44 7.98 15.01
C LEU A 238 -16.87 6.63 14.57
N HIS A 239 -15.65 6.64 14.00
CA HIS A 239 -14.90 5.41 13.69
C HIS A 239 -14.63 4.57 14.95
N GLU A 240 -14.34 5.17 16.10
CA GLU A 240 -14.16 4.41 17.34
C GLU A 240 -15.49 3.80 17.84
N VAL A 241 -16.61 4.48 17.63
CA VAL A 241 -17.95 3.93 17.86
C VAL A 241 -18.20 2.73 16.94
N LEU A 242 -17.92 2.89 15.63
CA LEU A 242 -18.04 1.80 14.66
C LEU A 242 -17.24 0.56 15.06
N ARG A 243 -15.97 0.76 15.44
CA ARG A 243 -15.08 -0.34 15.84
C ARG A 243 -15.65 -1.17 17.00
N LEU A 244 -16.26 -0.51 17.98
CA LEU A 244 -16.90 -1.19 19.11
C LEU A 244 -18.20 -1.86 18.69
N ALA A 245 -19.02 -1.17 17.91
CA ALA A 245 -20.30 -1.68 17.44
C ALA A 245 -20.17 -2.91 16.54
N LEU A 246 -19.11 -3.00 15.74
CA LEU A 246 -18.83 -4.19 14.91
C LEU A 246 -18.61 -5.45 15.76
N ALA A 247 -17.91 -5.35 16.88
CA ALA A 247 -17.72 -6.49 17.77
C ALA A 247 -19.10 -6.97 18.33
N ASP A 248 -19.90 -6.04 18.83
CA ASP A 248 -21.24 -6.33 19.36
C ASP A 248 -22.17 -6.90 18.26
N LEU A 249 -22.07 -6.40 17.01
CA LEU A 249 -22.84 -6.86 15.87
C LEU A 249 -22.56 -8.34 15.54
N PHE A 250 -21.27 -8.71 15.47
CA PHE A 250 -20.88 -10.10 15.16
C PHE A 250 -21.11 -11.06 16.32
N GLU A 251 -21.05 -10.61 17.57
CA GLU A 251 -21.43 -11.40 18.73
C GLU A 251 -22.95 -11.58 18.82
N GLY A 252 -23.71 -10.56 18.46
CA GLY A 252 -25.18 -10.59 18.52
C GLY A 252 -25.85 -11.58 17.55
N SER A 253 -25.23 -11.78 16.35
CA SER A 253 -25.73 -12.76 15.38
C SER A 253 -24.66 -13.21 14.39
N ASN A 254 -24.48 -14.52 14.29
CA ASN A 254 -23.56 -15.15 13.33
C ASN A 254 -23.92 -14.87 11.86
N THR A 255 -25.14 -14.46 11.56
CA THR A 255 -25.58 -14.17 10.18
C THR A 255 -24.84 -12.96 9.59
N PHE A 256 -24.45 -12.00 10.41
CA PHE A 256 -23.70 -10.82 9.98
C PHE A 256 -22.32 -11.16 9.41
N THR A 257 -21.74 -12.30 9.78
CA THR A 257 -20.46 -12.76 9.17
C THR A 257 -20.59 -13.07 7.67
N ARG A 258 -21.80 -13.06 7.12
CA ARG A 258 -22.15 -13.29 5.71
C ARG A 258 -22.93 -12.13 5.11
N ASP A 259 -23.15 -11.06 5.86
CA ASP A 259 -23.84 -9.88 5.39
C ASP A 259 -22.86 -8.92 4.69
N LEU A 260 -23.21 -8.50 3.48
CA LEU A 260 -22.34 -7.60 2.69
C LEU A 260 -22.16 -6.25 3.39
N GLY A 261 -23.24 -5.67 3.94
CA GLY A 261 -23.16 -4.36 4.61
C GLY A 261 -22.29 -4.39 5.86
N ALA A 262 -22.37 -5.46 6.65
CA ALA A 262 -21.53 -5.66 7.82
C ALA A 262 -20.04 -5.83 7.44
N LEU A 263 -19.75 -6.59 6.39
CA LEU A 263 -18.39 -6.76 5.87
C LEU A 263 -17.84 -5.46 5.25
N GLN A 264 -18.69 -4.68 4.59
CA GLN A 264 -18.33 -3.35 4.08
C GLN A 264 -18.05 -2.37 5.23
N ALA A 265 -18.87 -2.38 6.27
CA ALA A 265 -18.61 -1.58 7.47
C ALA A 265 -17.27 -1.95 8.14
N PHE A 266 -16.96 -3.25 8.18
CA PHE A 266 -15.69 -3.73 8.73
C PHE A 266 -14.49 -3.27 7.88
N MET A 267 -14.61 -3.32 6.54
CA MET A 267 -13.55 -2.86 5.66
C MET A 267 -13.29 -1.36 5.81
N LEU A 268 -14.34 -0.53 5.85
CA LEU A 268 -14.21 0.91 6.13
C LEU A 268 -13.54 1.18 7.48
N ASN A 269 -13.83 0.35 8.51
CA ASN A 269 -13.15 0.47 9.80
C ASN A 269 -11.65 0.19 9.69
N LEU A 270 -11.23 -0.77 8.88
CA LEU A 270 -9.81 -1.07 8.64
C LEU A 270 -9.13 0.07 7.88
N ASP A 271 -9.72 0.54 6.77
CA ASP A 271 -9.17 1.61 5.95
C ASP A 271 -8.94 2.89 6.76
N ILE A 272 -9.98 3.34 7.47
CA ILE A 272 -9.89 4.56 8.28
C ILE A 272 -8.86 4.39 9.40
N GLY A 273 -8.78 3.20 10.00
CA GLY A 273 -7.87 2.91 11.09
C GLY A 273 -6.41 2.90 10.68
N ILE A 274 -6.08 2.12 9.63
CA ILE A 274 -4.69 1.87 9.20
C ILE A 274 -4.05 3.14 8.64
N TRP A 275 -4.82 3.96 7.90
CA TRP A 275 -4.33 5.18 7.28
C TRP A 275 -4.58 6.45 8.10
N SER A 276 -5.01 6.30 9.36
CA SER A 276 -5.34 7.43 10.24
C SER A 276 -4.16 8.31 10.63
N GLY A 277 -2.92 7.79 10.63
CA GLY A 277 -1.76 8.45 11.21
C GLY A 277 -1.71 8.44 12.75
N PHE A 278 -2.71 7.84 13.41
CA PHE A 278 -2.75 7.68 14.88
C PHE A 278 -2.28 6.28 15.26
N LYS A 279 -1.13 6.19 15.93
CA LYS A 279 -0.41 4.93 16.27
C LYS A 279 -1.33 3.83 16.79
N ARG A 280 -2.14 4.15 17.82
CA ARG A 280 -3.07 3.19 18.42
C ARG A 280 -4.12 2.69 17.44
N LYS A 281 -4.69 3.59 16.59
CA LYS A 281 -5.69 3.20 15.59
C LYS A 281 -5.07 2.33 14.51
N MET A 282 -3.88 2.67 14.07
CA MET A 282 -3.12 1.91 13.07
C MET A 282 -2.82 0.50 13.58
N GLU A 283 -2.29 0.35 14.80
CA GLU A 283 -1.96 -0.95 15.38
C GLU A 283 -3.20 -1.82 15.62
N ILE A 284 -4.32 -1.23 16.09
CA ILE A 284 -5.57 -1.94 16.24
C ILE A 284 -6.10 -2.38 14.86
N ALA A 285 -6.13 -1.51 13.86
CA ALA A 285 -6.63 -1.86 12.53
C ALA A 285 -5.77 -2.97 11.91
N GLU A 286 -4.46 -2.91 12.05
CA GLU A 286 -3.54 -3.97 11.61
C GLU A 286 -3.88 -5.32 12.26
N SER A 287 -4.14 -5.33 13.57
CA SER A 287 -4.45 -6.56 14.31
C SER A 287 -5.81 -7.17 13.92
N PHE A 288 -6.74 -6.36 13.41
CA PHE A 288 -8.09 -6.78 13.02
C PHE A 288 -8.23 -7.11 11.52
N LEU A 289 -7.15 -7.18 10.76
CA LEU A 289 -7.20 -7.50 9.34
C LEU A 289 -7.61 -8.95 9.05
N GLN A 290 -7.20 -9.90 9.88
CA GLN A 290 -7.48 -11.33 9.69
C GLN A 290 -8.97 -11.74 9.79
N PRO A 291 -9.82 -11.19 10.69
CA PRO A 291 -11.21 -11.58 10.81
C PRO A 291 -12.04 -11.47 9.51
N PRO A 292 -12.10 -10.32 8.81
CA PRO A 292 -12.89 -10.21 7.56
C PRO A 292 -12.34 -11.10 6.44
N MET A 293 -11.02 -11.32 6.37
CA MET A 293 -10.44 -12.30 5.45
C MET A 293 -10.97 -13.69 5.71
N THR A 294 -11.00 -14.11 6.99
CA THR A 294 -11.53 -15.41 7.38
C THR A 294 -13.02 -15.53 7.07
N MET A 295 -13.81 -14.49 7.34
CA MET A 295 -15.24 -14.47 7.04
C MET A 295 -15.51 -14.63 5.55
N LEU A 296 -14.80 -13.88 4.70
CA LEU A 296 -14.93 -13.93 3.24
C LEU A 296 -14.42 -15.26 2.65
N ARG A 297 -13.29 -15.80 3.14
CA ARG A 297 -12.78 -17.12 2.72
C ARG A 297 -13.79 -18.22 3.05
N ARG A 298 -14.30 -18.25 4.29
CA ARG A 298 -15.29 -19.24 4.74
C ARG A 298 -16.65 -19.08 4.06
N ALA A 299 -16.98 -17.89 3.55
CA ALA A 299 -18.16 -17.64 2.73
C ALA A 299 -18.00 -18.13 1.28
N GLY A 300 -16.81 -18.53 0.85
CA GLY A 300 -16.52 -18.92 -0.53
C GLY A 300 -16.35 -17.74 -1.50
N ASN A 301 -16.22 -16.51 -1.01
CA ASN A 301 -16.14 -15.34 -1.87
C ASN A 301 -14.78 -15.22 -2.59
N PHE A 302 -13.77 -15.98 -2.18
CA PHE A 302 -12.46 -16.07 -2.87
C PHE A 302 -12.51 -16.98 -4.11
N SER A 303 -13.54 -17.81 -4.25
CA SER A 303 -13.71 -18.76 -5.35
C SER A 303 -15.16 -18.77 -5.85
N ALA A 304 -15.70 -17.56 -6.10
CA ALA A 304 -17.08 -17.41 -6.55
C ALA A 304 -17.34 -18.21 -7.84
N PRO A 305 -18.46 -18.97 -7.91
CA PRO A 305 -18.81 -19.72 -9.08
C PRO A 305 -19.08 -18.79 -10.28
N PRO A 306 -18.93 -19.28 -11.52
CA PRO A 306 -19.24 -18.50 -12.71
C PRO A 306 -20.71 -18.04 -12.72
N ASP A 307 -21.01 -17.04 -13.52
CA ASP A 307 -22.34 -16.45 -13.59
C ASP A 307 -23.39 -17.51 -13.96
N SER A 308 -24.43 -17.60 -13.13
CA SER A 308 -25.59 -18.44 -13.47
C SER A 308 -26.31 -17.84 -14.69
N PRO A 309 -26.70 -18.66 -15.69
CA PRO A 309 -27.47 -18.20 -16.85
C PRO A 309 -28.75 -17.42 -16.46
N SER A 310 -29.30 -17.71 -15.27
CA SER A 310 -30.49 -17.01 -14.74
C SER A 310 -30.25 -15.53 -14.38
N LEU A 311 -28.99 -15.07 -14.32
CA LEU A 311 -28.63 -13.68 -14.04
C LEU A 311 -28.38 -12.86 -15.29
N ILE A 312 -28.33 -13.49 -16.47
CA ILE A 312 -28.12 -12.82 -17.75
C ILE A 312 -29.37 -12.02 -18.10
N PRO A 313 -29.26 -10.70 -18.35
CA PRO A 313 -30.41 -9.91 -18.79
C PRO A 313 -30.80 -10.23 -20.24
N THR A 314 -32.10 -10.26 -20.49
CA THR A 314 -32.67 -10.45 -21.85
C THR A 314 -33.56 -9.28 -22.22
N MET A 315 -33.80 -9.09 -23.51
CA MET A 315 -34.74 -8.06 -23.98
C MET A 315 -36.18 -8.32 -23.53
N ALA A 316 -36.53 -9.60 -23.26
CA ALA A 316 -37.84 -10.02 -22.83
C ALA A 316 -38.10 -9.90 -21.33
N ASP A 317 -37.08 -9.55 -20.50
CA ASP A 317 -37.25 -9.46 -19.07
C ASP A 317 -38.19 -8.32 -18.66
N PRO A 318 -39.26 -8.61 -17.90
CA PRO A 318 -40.10 -7.58 -17.30
C PRO A 318 -39.29 -6.67 -16.35
N PRO A 319 -39.72 -5.40 -16.09
CA PRO A 319 -38.99 -4.45 -15.27
C PRO A 319 -38.59 -4.99 -13.88
N ASP A 320 -39.48 -5.68 -13.18
CA ASP A 320 -39.23 -6.22 -11.83
C ASP A 320 -38.19 -7.35 -11.86
N VAL A 321 -38.25 -8.23 -12.88
CA VAL A 321 -37.27 -9.30 -13.08
C VAL A 321 -35.91 -8.70 -13.42
N LEU A 322 -35.90 -7.69 -14.28
CA LEU A 322 -34.67 -7.00 -14.67
C LEU A 322 -34.03 -6.28 -13.48
N ASP A 323 -34.80 -5.56 -12.65
CA ASP A 323 -34.28 -4.90 -11.43
C ASP A 323 -33.72 -5.94 -10.44
N SER A 324 -34.41 -7.07 -10.25
CA SER A 324 -33.94 -8.16 -9.42
C SER A 324 -32.62 -8.76 -9.93
N LYS A 325 -32.47 -8.97 -11.24
CA LYS A 325 -31.21 -9.44 -11.87
C LYS A 325 -30.08 -8.44 -11.66
N TRP A 326 -30.34 -7.16 -11.91
CA TRP A 326 -29.38 -6.09 -11.72
C TRP A 326 -28.90 -5.97 -10.27
N ARG A 327 -29.80 -6.00 -9.29
CA ARG A 327 -29.42 -5.99 -7.87
C ARG A 327 -28.59 -7.21 -7.47
N LYS A 328 -28.90 -8.38 -8.00
CA LYS A 328 -28.10 -9.60 -7.79
C LYS A 328 -26.71 -9.48 -8.43
N PHE A 329 -26.62 -8.92 -9.64
CA PHE A 329 -25.34 -8.60 -10.27
C PHE A 329 -24.55 -7.62 -9.39
N ALA A 330 -25.14 -6.50 -8.99
CA ALA A 330 -24.48 -5.48 -8.16
C ALA A 330 -23.97 -6.06 -6.85
N LYS A 331 -24.78 -6.87 -6.14
CA LYS A 331 -24.38 -7.52 -4.90
C LYS A 331 -23.18 -8.46 -5.09
N ARG A 332 -23.21 -9.25 -6.16
CA ARG A 332 -22.17 -10.22 -6.45
C ARG A 332 -20.87 -9.53 -6.87
N GLU A 333 -20.98 -8.53 -7.72
CA GLU A 333 -19.82 -7.70 -8.12
C GLU A 333 -19.24 -6.92 -6.92
N SER A 334 -20.09 -6.45 -5.98
CA SER A 334 -19.63 -5.84 -4.72
C SER A 334 -18.78 -6.78 -3.90
N TYR A 335 -19.12 -8.07 -3.80
CA TYR A 335 -18.28 -9.04 -3.09
C TYR A 335 -16.92 -9.25 -3.78
N LYS A 336 -16.88 -9.36 -5.12
CA LYS A 336 -15.62 -9.48 -5.85
C LYS A 336 -14.73 -8.25 -5.60
N ARG A 337 -15.29 -7.05 -5.74
CA ARG A 337 -14.56 -5.79 -5.54
C ARG A 337 -14.14 -5.60 -4.09
N LEU A 338 -14.95 -6.01 -3.12
CA LEU A 338 -14.58 -5.99 -1.71
C LEU A 338 -13.41 -6.93 -1.41
N VAL A 339 -13.37 -8.13 -2.01
CA VAL A 339 -12.24 -9.06 -1.86
C VAL A 339 -10.98 -8.51 -2.51
N LEU A 340 -11.08 -7.87 -3.69
CA LEU A 340 -9.94 -7.20 -4.34
C LEU A 340 -9.44 -6.03 -3.50
N HIS A 341 -10.33 -5.18 -3.00
CA HIS A 341 -9.97 -4.07 -2.13
C HIS A 341 -9.28 -4.55 -0.84
N LEU A 342 -9.80 -5.59 -0.20
CA LEU A 342 -9.17 -6.22 0.96
C LEU A 342 -7.77 -6.78 0.62
N PHE A 343 -7.60 -7.35 -0.58
CA PHE A 343 -6.31 -7.82 -1.07
C PHE A 343 -5.34 -6.65 -1.27
N PHE A 344 -5.77 -5.56 -1.89
CA PHE A 344 -4.93 -4.36 -2.04
C PHE A 344 -4.53 -3.78 -0.68
N HIS A 345 -5.49 -3.64 0.22
CA HIS A 345 -5.25 -3.18 1.58
C HIS A 345 -4.24 -4.04 2.33
N ASP A 346 -4.30 -5.36 2.21
CA ASP A 346 -3.33 -6.29 2.82
C ASP A 346 -1.92 -6.09 2.24
N ILE A 347 -1.80 -6.01 0.92
CA ILE A 347 -0.52 -5.80 0.24
C ILE A 347 0.08 -4.44 0.58
N GLU A 348 -0.71 -3.36 0.49
CA GLU A 348 -0.26 -2.01 0.82
C GLU A 348 0.17 -1.88 2.28
N THR A 349 -0.57 -2.52 3.19
CA THR A 349 -0.22 -2.63 4.61
C THR A 349 1.06 -3.43 4.79
N SER A 350 1.22 -4.54 4.07
CA SER A 350 2.43 -5.38 4.06
C SER A 350 3.66 -4.57 3.64
N ILE A 351 3.58 -3.80 2.56
CA ILE A 351 4.66 -2.91 2.10
C ILE A 351 4.93 -1.81 3.14
N GLY A 352 3.88 -1.11 3.58
CA GLY A 352 3.98 0.04 4.47
C GLY A 352 4.58 -0.29 5.83
N PHE A 353 4.25 -1.45 6.39
CA PHE A 353 4.76 -1.90 7.70
C PHE A 353 5.90 -2.92 7.60
N CYS A 354 6.38 -3.21 6.37
CA CYS A 354 7.51 -4.11 6.11
C CYS A 354 7.30 -5.52 6.69
N LYS A 355 6.10 -6.08 6.51
CA LYS A 355 5.70 -7.42 6.98
C LYS A 355 5.20 -8.29 5.83
N ASN A 356 5.02 -9.59 6.09
CA ASN A 356 4.48 -10.49 5.09
C ASN A 356 2.97 -10.28 4.91
N PRO A 357 2.44 -10.39 3.67
CA PRO A 357 1.01 -10.33 3.42
C PRO A 357 0.29 -11.55 3.99
N LEU A 358 -1.00 -11.39 4.29
CA LEU A 358 -1.88 -12.45 4.79
C LEU A 358 -2.65 -13.19 3.68
N MET A 359 -2.74 -12.56 2.50
CA MET A 359 -3.44 -13.09 1.33
C MET A 359 -2.46 -13.47 0.24
N SER A 360 -2.74 -14.60 -0.43
CA SER A 360 -2.03 -14.98 -1.65
C SER A 360 -2.85 -14.61 -2.87
N PHE A 361 -2.18 -14.11 -3.92
CA PHE A 361 -2.82 -13.84 -5.21
C PHE A 361 -3.48 -15.09 -5.81
N THR A 362 -2.91 -16.27 -5.59
CA THR A 362 -3.43 -17.55 -6.09
C THR A 362 -4.77 -17.97 -5.46
N GLU A 363 -5.15 -17.37 -4.33
CA GLU A 363 -6.46 -17.60 -3.71
C GLU A 363 -7.61 -16.91 -4.47
N LEU A 364 -7.32 -15.88 -5.30
CA LEU A 364 -8.31 -15.08 -6.01
C LEU A 364 -8.86 -15.85 -7.23
N SER A 365 -9.69 -16.87 -6.98
CA SER A 365 -10.20 -17.81 -7.97
C SER A 365 -11.59 -17.45 -8.51
N PHE A 366 -12.03 -16.21 -8.41
CA PHE A 366 -13.24 -15.68 -9.06
C PHE A 366 -12.89 -15.02 -10.39
N SER A 367 -13.91 -14.86 -11.27
CA SER A 367 -13.75 -14.20 -12.56
C SER A 367 -13.34 -12.74 -12.42
N LEU A 368 -12.56 -12.21 -13.38
CA LEU A 368 -12.18 -10.80 -13.42
C LEU A 368 -13.40 -9.88 -13.18
N PRO A 369 -13.18 -8.69 -12.56
CA PRO A 369 -14.25 -7.74 -12.29
C PRO A 369 -14.88 -7.22 -13.59
N ALA A 370 -16.20 -7.06 -13.57
CA ALA A 370 -16.95 -6.54 -14.69
C ALA A 370 -16.52 -5.11 -15.02
N SER A 371 -16.62 -4.75 -16.31
CA SER A 371 -16.21 -3.44 -16.80
C SER A 371 -16.84 -2.28 -16.01
N ARG A 372 -16.08 -1.19 -15.90
CA ARG A 372 -16.45 -0.02 -15.08
C ARG A 372 -17.79 0.60 -15.47
N ASP A 373 -18.16 0.58 -16.75
CA ASP A 373 -19.44 1.08 -17.23
C ASP A 373 -20.63 0.18 -16.81
N LEU A 374 -20.45 -1.16 -16.77
CA LEU A 374 -21.43 -2.07 -16.20
C LEU A 374 -21.60 -1.85 -14.70
N TRP A 375 -20.50 -1.70 -13.96
CA TRP A 375 -20.49 -1.42 -12.54
C TRP A 375 -21.16 -0.08 -12.20
N ARG A 376 -20.94 0.96 -13.02
CA ARG A 376 -21.48 2.30 -12.83
C ARG A 376 -22.85 2.54 -13.43
N ALA A 377 -23.49 1.51 -14.00
CA ALA A 377 -24.83 1.62 -14.53
C ALA A 377 -25.82 2.08 -13.44
N ARG A 378 -26.55 3.16 -13.68
CA ARG A 378 -27.42 3.79 -12.70
C ARG A 378 -28.83 3.22 -12.63
N THR A 379 -29.23 2.47 -13.65
CA THR A 379 -30.55 1.79 -13.73
C THR A 379 -30.41 0.40 -14.34
N ALA A 380 -31.38 -0.45 -14.05
CA ALA A 380 -31.46 -1.81 -14.60
C ALA A 380 -31.50 -1.83 -16.14
N GLU A 381 -32.20 -0.85 -16.76
CA GLU A 381 -32.29 -0.71 -18.22
C GLU A 381 -30.93 -0.33 -18.82
N GLN A 382 -30.23 0.62 -18.20
CA GLN A 382 -28.88 1.02 -18.63
C GLN A 382 -27.93 -0.18 -18.53
N TRP A 383 -27.95 -0.89 -17.39
CA TRP A 383 -27.15 -2.10 -17.18
C TRP A 383 -27.43 -3.15 -18.28
N ARG A 384 -28.70 -3.44 -18.57
CA ARG A 384 -29.08 -4.38 -19.65
C ARG A 384 -28.54 -3.94 -21.02
N SER A 385 -28.69 -2.65 -21.33
CA SER A 385 -28.24 -2.12 -22.63
C SER A 385 -26.74 -2.28 -22.81
N ILE A 386 -25.96 -1.96 -21.79
CA ILE A 386 -24.50 -2.11 -21.79
C ILE A 386 -24.12 -3.59 -21.87
N TYR A 387 -24.77 -4.45 -21.07
CA TYR A 387 -24.50 -5.88 -21.04
C TYR A 387 -24.71 -6.54 -22.43
N ILE A 388 -25.85 -6.28 -23.06
CA ILE A 388 -26.19 -6.85 -24.37
C ILE A 388 -25.21 -6.32 -25.43
N ALA A 389 -24.90 -5.03 -25.45
CA ALA A 389 -23.95 -4.46 -26.40
C ALA A 389 -22.58 -5.14 -26.32
N LYS A 390 -22.06 -5.37 -25.09
CA LYS A 390 -20.77 -6.02 -24.86
C LYS A 390 -20.79 -7.51 -25.24
N THR A 391 -21.84 -8.23 -24.84
CA THR A 391 -21.98 -9.65 -25.16
C THR A 391 -22.08 -9.86 -26.68
N ASN A 392 -22.79 -8.98 -27.40
CA ASN A 392 -22.86 -9.04 -28.86
C ASN A 392 -21.53 -8.71 -29.55
N ALA A 393 -20.71 -7.88 -28.96
CA ALA A 393 -19.38 -7.53 -29.47
C ALA A 393 -18.35 -8.68 -29.28
N ALA A 394 -18.53 -9.54 -28.25
CA ALA A 394 -17.62 -10.63 -27.94
C ALA A 394 -18.39 -11.90 -27.48
N PRO A 395 -19.15 -12.58 -28.36
CA PRO A 395 -20.10 -13.60 -27.94
C PRO A 395 -19.49 -14.88 -27.36
N ASP A 396 -18.26 -15.22 -27.73
CA ASP A 396 -17.59 -16.48 -27.32
C ASP A 396 -16.46 -16.30 -26.32
N ARG A 397 -16.33 -15.11 -25.72
CA ARG A 397 -15.25 -14.84 -24.80
C ARG A 397 -15.60 -15.27 -23.36
N THR A 398 -14.80 -16.18 -22.82
CA THR A 398 -14.85 -16.58 -21.40
C THR A 398 -13.99 -15.61 -20.59
N ILE A 399 -14.52 -15.08 -19.50
CA ILE A 399 -13.75 -14.21 -18.57
C ILE A 399 -12.92 -15.11 -17.67
N PRO A 400 -11.58 -15.03 -17.68
CA PRO A 400 -10.71 -15.83 -16.85
C PRO A 400 -10.83 -15.46 -15.36
N ARG A 401 -10.25 -16.29 -14.50
CA ARG A 401 -10.11 -15.99 -13.08
C ARG A 401 -8.97 -15.01 -12.85
N VAL A 402 -9.04 -14.25 -11.73
CA VAL A 402 -8.01 -13.26 -11.38
C VAL A 402 -6.63 -13.95 -11.28
N CYS A 403 -6.53 -15.09 -10.59
CA CYS A 403 -5.27 -15.82 -10.42
C CYS A 403 -4.66 -16.38 -11.71
N GLU A 404 -5.46 -16.56 -12.78
CA GLU A 404 -4.99 -17.13 -14.06
C GLU A 404 -4.28 -16.08 -14.94
N VAL A 405 -4.60 -14.80 -14.76
CA VAL A 405 -4.12 -13.73 -15.65
C VAL A 405 -2.65 -13.40 -15.45
N MET A 406 -2.08 -13.69 -14.28
CA MET A 406 -0.67 -13.41 -14.01
C MET A 406 0.29 -14.16 -14.92
N HIS A 407 -0.14 -15.33 -15.42
CA HIS A 407 0.67 -16.16 -16.34
C HIS A 407 0.50 -15.79 -17.82
N CYS A 408 -0.53 -15.00 -18.15
CA CYS A 408 -0.84 -14.62 -19.54
C CYS A 408 -1.54 -13.25 -19.58
N THR A 409 -0.75 -12.19 -19.36
CA THR A 409 -1.27 -10.80 -19.34
C THR A 409 -1.81 -10.33 -20.68
N GLU A 410 -1.35 -10.93 -21.80
CA GLU A 410 -1.81 -10.65 -23.16
C GLU A 410 -3.32 -10.89 -23.35
N ILE A 411 -3.91 -11.80 -22.56
CA ILE A 411 -5.36 -12.06 -22.58
C ILE A 411 -6.16 -10.80 -22.23
N LEU A 412 -5.60 -9.89 -21.44
CA LEU A 412 -6.29 -8.67 -21.02
C LEU A 412 -6.62 -7.75 -22.20
N ASP A 413 -5.78 -7.65 -23.22
CA ASP A 413 -6.00 -6.81 -24.38
C ASP A 413 -7.28 -7.22 -25.12
N ASP A 414 -7.52 -8.52 -25.19
CA ASP A 414 -8.72 -9.11 -25.79
C ASP A 414 -10.00 -8.87 -24.95
N LEU A 415 -9.84 -8.58 -23.67
CA LEU A 415 -10.92 -8.41 -22.71
C LEU A 415 -11.21 -6.94 -22.35
N GLU A 416 -10.52 -5.97 -22.97
CA GLU A 416 -10.61 -4.53 -22.65
C GLU A 416 -12.05 -4.00 -22.52
N GLN A 417 -12.96 -4.53 -23.31
CA GLN A 417 -14.37 -4.10 -23.29
C GLN A 417 -15.21 -4.81 -22.22
N LEU A 418 -14.77 -5.96 -21.74
CA LEU A 418 -15.58 -6.84 -20.87
C LEU A 418 -15.26 -6.67 -19.39
N VAL A 419 -14.02 -6.33 -19.06
CA VAL A 419 -13.51 -6.25 -17.69
C VAL A 419 -13.11 -4.82 -17.31
N ASP A 420 -12.94 -4.57 -16.01
CA ASP A 420 -12.37 -3.32 -15.50
C ASP A 420 -10.84 -3.42 -15.56
N MET A 421 -10.25 -2.92 -16.65
CA MET A 421 -8.82 -3.03 -16.94
C MET A 421 -7.96 -2.43 -15.84
N GLU A 422 -8.34 -1.28 -15.30
CA GLU A 422 -7.57 -0.61 -14.26
C GLU A 422 -7.53 -1.43 -12.98
N LEU A 423 -8.67 -2.00 -12.59
CA LEU A 423 -8.76 -2.88 -11.44
C LEU A 423 -8.01 -4.21 -11.66
N CYS A 424 -7.99 -4.73 -12.89
CA CYS A 424 -7.18 -5.89 -13.26
C CYS A 424 -5.68 -5.59 -13.15
N TYR A 425 -5.23 -4.45 -13.66
CA TYR A 425 -3.82 -4.05 -13.53
C TYR A 425 -3.41 -3.83 -12.07
N MET A 426 -4.29 -3.22 -11.26
CA MET A 426 -4.06 -3.10 -9.82
C MET A 426 -3.91 -4.47 -9.16
N ALA A 427 -4.79 -5.43 -9.48
CA ALA A 427 -4.71 -6.77 -8.91
C ALA A 427 -3.40 -7.49 -9.26
N LEU A 428 -2.92 -7.35 -10.50
CA LEU A 428 -1.66 -7.94 -10.94
C LEU A 428 -0.45 -7.28 -10.25
N LEU A 429 -0.39 -5.95 -10.18
CA LEU A 429 0.68 -5.24 -9.47
C LEU A 429 0.76 -5.69 -8.02
N HIS A 430 -0.37 -5.73 -7.32
CA HIS A 430 -0.39 -6.21 -5.92
C HIS A 430 0.01 -7.70 -5.83
N GLY A 431 -0.32 -8.51 -6.84
CA GLY A 431 0.10 -9.90 -6.94
C GLY A 431 1.62 -10.11 -7.01
N TYR A 432 2.34 -9.23 -7.70
CA TYR A 432 3.81 -9.26 -7.75
C TYR A 432 4.46 -9.07 -6.38
N TRP A 433 3.82 -8.36 -5.45
CA TRP A 433 4.37 -8.19 -4.11
C TRP A 433 4.62 -9.52 -3.38
N GLY A 434 3.74 -10.50 -3.54
CA GLY A 434 3.94 -11.82 -2.95
C GLY A 434 5.25 -12.47 -3.38
N GLN A 435 5.62 -12.33 -4.66
CA GLN A 435 6.87 -12.85 -5.21
C GLN A 435 8.08 -12.01 -4.75
N ILE A 436 7.98 -10.69 -4.75
CA ILE A 436 9.04 -9.80 -4.26
C ILE A 436 9.28 -10.03 -2.77
N GLY A 437 8.22 -10.17 -1.97
CA GLY A 437 8.31 -10.47 -0.53
C GLY A 437 9.05 -11.80 -0.30
N ALA A 438 8.68 -12.86 -1.00
CA ALA A 438 9.35 -14.16 -0.92
C ALA A 438 10.84 -14.09 -1.32
N TYR A 439 11.15 -13.37 -2.39
CA TYR A 439 12.54 -13.13 -2.82
C TYR A 439 13.34 -12.39 -1.73
N ARG A 440 12.78 -11.35 -1.12
CA ARG A 440 13.44 -10.58 -0.05
C ARG A 440 13.65 -11.40 1.24
N GLU A 441 12.67 -12.21 1.62
CA GLU A 441 12.83 -13.16 2.74
C GLU A 441 13.92 -14.18 2.46
N ALA A 442 14.00 -14.68 1.22
CA ALA A 442 15.06 -15.59 0.81
C ALA A 442 16.46 -14.93 0.89
N ILE A 443 16.59 -13.66 0.47
CA ILE A 443 17.84 -12.90 0.66
C ILE A 443 18.23 -12.88 2.13
N LYS A 444 17.34 -12.44 3.04
CA LYS A 444 17.63 -12.40 4.48
C LYS A 444 18.06 -13.77 4.99
N PHE A 445 17.30 -14.83 4.67
CA PHE A 445 17.58 -16.18 5.13
C PHE A 445 18.96 -16.71 4.70
N TYR A 446 19.36 -16.44 3.44
CA TYR A 446 20.62 -16.98 2.91
C TYR A 446 21.84 -16.07 3.19
N THR A 447 21.63 -14.78 3.52
CA THR A 447 22.73 -13.88 3.90
C THR A 447 23.06 -13.96 5.39
N ASP A 448 22.08 -14.17 6.26
CA ASP A 448 22.28 -14.25 7.72
C ASP A 448 22.83 -15.61 8.20
N GLY A 449 22.78 -16.65 7.38
CA GLY A 449 23.09 -18.03 7.72
C GLY A 449 24.41 -18.56 7.15
N MET A 450 25.50 -18.44 7.92
CA MET A 450 26.69 -19.32 7.94
C MET A 450 27.38 -19.79 6.64
N SER A 451 28.72 -19.56 6.59
CA SER A 451 29.77 -20.33 5.88
C SER A 451 29.80 -20.31 4.36
N ASN A 452 30.78 -19.59 3.87
CA ASN A 452 31.15 -19.26 2.48
C ASN A 452 31.24 -20.39 1.43
N LYS A 453 31.14 -21.66 1.75
CA LYS A 453 31.40 -22.74 0.76
C LYS A 453 30.15 -23.40 0.16
N ARG A 454 28.96 -23.23 0.73
CA ARG A 454 27.70 -23.79 0.18
C ARG A 454 26.84 -22.78 -0.58
N ASN A 455 27.29 -21.50 -0.66
CA ASN A 455 26.44 -20.39 -1.08
C ASN A 455 26.35 -20.16 -2.60
N THR A 456 27.14 -20.80 -3.45
CA THR A 456 27.17 -20.48 -4.90
C THR A 456 25.84 -20.78 -5.59
N THR A 457 25.24 -21.96 -5.28
CA THR A 457 23.95 -22.36 -5.87
C THR A 457 22.82 -21.43 -5.46
N HIS A 458 22.75 -21.05 -4.17
CA HIS A 458 21.72 -20.13 -3.70
C HIS A 458 21.89 -18.71 -4.24
N LYS A 459 23.13 -18.23 -4.38
CA LYS A 459 23.44 -16.96 -5.03
C LYS A 459 22.96 -16.94 -6.50
N LEU A 460 23.23 -18.01 -7.23
CA LEU A 460 22.76 -18.13 -8.61
C LEU A 460 21.24 -18.16 -8.69
N TRP A 461 20.59 -18.94 -7.83
CA TRP A 461 19.13 -18.99 -7.77
C TRP A 461 18.53 -17.62 -7.45
N LEU A 462 19.04 -16.90 -6.43
CA LEU A 462 18.59 -15.54 -6.11
C LEU A 462 18.79 -14.58 -7.28
N LYS A 463 19.92 -14.69 -8.00
CA LYS A 463 20.18 -13.88 -9.19
C LYS A 463 19.16 -14.14 -10.29
N THR A 464 18.84 -15.40 -10.55
CA THR A 464 17.83 -15.78 -11.55
C THR A 464 16.46 -15.25 -11.17
N GLN A 465 16.03 -15.44 -9.91
CA GLN A 465 14.77 -14.90 -9.39
C GLN A 465 14.66 -13.38 -9.53
N TYR A 466 15.74 -12.67 -9.20
CA TYR A 466 15.80 -11.21 -9.40
C TYR A 466 15.61 -10.84 -10.87
N GLN A 467 16.33 -11.51 -11.79
CA GLN A 467 16.27 -11.20 -13.22
C GLN A 467 14.88 -11.44 -13.80
N GLU A 468 14.22 -12.53 -13.39
CA GLU A 468 12.85 -12.83 -13.80
C GLU A 468 11.86 -11.78 -13.26
N LEU A 469 11.89 -11.49 -11.96
CA LEU A 469 11.02 -10.49 -11.35
C LEU A 469 11.22 -9.09 -11.96
N TYR A 470 12.47 -8.70 -12.19
CA TYR A 470 12.79 -7.40 -12.80
C TYR A 470 12.24 -7.31 -14.22
N ARG A 471 12.47 -8.34 -15.04
CA ARG A 471 11.98 -8.41 -16.43
C ARG A 471 10.44 -8.35 -16.45
N ASP A 472 9.78 -9.22 -15.70
CA ASP A 472 8.32 -9.32 -15.71
C ASP A 472 7.66 -8.02 -15.23
N LEU A 473 8.21 -7.40 -14.19
CA LEU A 473 7.74 -6.09 -13.72
C LEU A 473 7.98 -4.97 -14.73
N ASN A 474 9.14 -4.96 -15.39
CA ASN A 474 9.46 -3.96 -16.41
C ASN A 474 8.56 -4.08 -17.64
N ASP A 475 8.31 -5.31 -18.10
CA ASP A 475 7.42 -5.59 -19.22
C ASP A 475 5.98 -5.19 -18.88
N PHE A 476 5.53 -5.50 -17.66
CA PHE A 476 4.23 -5.11 -17.17
C PHE A 476 4.08 -3.59 -16.98
N SER A 477 5.12 -2.92 -16.45
CA SER A 477 5.15 -1.45 -16.35
C SER A 477 5.04 -0.79 -17.72
N THR A 478 5.77 -1.32 -18.71
CA THR A 478 5.70 -0.85 -20.10
C THR A 478 4.29 -1.02 -20.69
N MET A 479 3.65 -2.15 -20.41
CA MET A 479 2.27 -2.42 -20.85
C MET A 479 1.29 -1.42 -20.22
N ILE A 480 1.41 -1.11 -18.92
CA ILE A 480 0.58 -0.10 -18.25
C ILE A 480 0.78 1.27 -18.89
N LEU A 481 2.03 1.71 -19.08
CA LEU A 481 2.35 3.03 -19.63
C LEU A 481 1.90 3.20 -21.08
N THR A 482 1.88 2.12 -21.85
CA THR A 482 1.41 2.11 -23.23
C THR A 482 -0.10 1.89 -23.36
N SER A 483 -0.78 1.58 -22.24
CA SER A 483 -2.23 1.43 -22.22
C SER A 483 -2.93 2.74 -22.59
N LYS A 484 -4.19 2.64 -23.06
CA LYS A 484 -4.97 3.83 -23.50
C LYS A 484 -5.25 4.82 -22.36
N ARG A 485 -5.13 4.40 -21.09
CA ARG A 485 -5.44 5.22 -19.90
C ARG A 485 -4.54 4.86 -18.72
N PRO A 486 -3.24 5.15 -18.80
CA PRO A 486 -2.37 4.97 -17.65
C PRO A 486 -2.82 5.94 -16.54
N THR A 487 -3.03 5.43 -15.33
CA THR A 487 -3.30 6.28 -14.16
C THR A 487 -2.03 6.51 -13.35
N ALA A 488 -1.90 7.70 -12.78
CA ALA A 488 -0.76 8.01 -11.93
C ALA A 488 -0.67 7.06 -10.72
N GLN A 489 -1.79 6.56 -10.22
CA GLN A 489 -1.83 5.60 -9.11
C GLN A 489 -1.20 4.25 -9.50
N LEU A 490 -1.54 3.70 -10.67
CA LEU A 490 -0.91 2.48 -11.20
C LEU A 490 0.60 2.66 -11.38
N ALA A 491 1.01 3.82 -11.93
CA ALA A 491 2.42 4.13 -12.11
C ALA A 491 3.16 4.23 -10.76
N VAL A 492 2.59 4.91 -9.75
CA VAL A 492 3.17 4.98 -8.40
C VAL A 492 3.35 3.57 -7.82
N MET A 493 2.34 2.71 -7.90
CA MET A 493 2.44 1.34 -7.38
C MET A 493 3.51 0.52 -8.11
N SER A 494 3.57 0.60 -9.45
CA SER A 494 4.61 -0.05 -10.25
C SER A 494 6.01 0.37 -9.84
N GLU A 495 6.23 1.68 -9.69
CA GLU A 495 7.52 2.24 -9.29
C GLU A 495 7.90 1.88 -7.84
N VAL A 496 6.92 1.77 -6.93
CA VAL A 496 7.16 1.26 -5.57
C VAL A 496 7.66 -0.17 -5.62
N LEU A 497 7.02 -1.06 -6.38
CA LEU A 497 7.44 -2.46 -6.50
C LEU A 497 8.86 -2.58 -7.09
N MET A 498 9.15 -1.81 -8.13
CA MET A 498 10.48 -1.74 -8.72
C MET A 498 11.51 -1.20 -7.71
N MET A 499 11.21 -0.14 -6.98
CA MET A 499 12.10 0.41 -5.95
C MET A 499 12.39 -0.61 -4.84
N VAL A 500 11.35 -1.28 -4.32
CA VAL A 500 11.52 -2.23 -3.21
C VAL A 500 12.15 -3.54 -3.64
N LEU A 501 12.19 -3.87 -4.93
CA LEU A 501 13.00 -4.96 -5.46
C LEU A 501 14.49 -4.71 -5.23
N HIS A 502 14.94 -3.44 -5.30
CA HIS A 502 16.35 -3.03 -5.18
C HIS A 502 16.78 -2.64 -3.76
N VAL A 503 15.87 -2.14 -2.92
CA VAL A 503 16.19 -1.70 -1.55
C VAL A 503 15.06 -2.01 -0.58
N SER A 504 15.39 -2.38 0.67
CA SER A 504 14.38 -2.65 1.70
C SER A 504 13.93 -1.36 2.38
N PRO A 505 12.61 -1.05 2.41
CA PRO A 505 12.10 0.06 3.21
C PRO A 505 12.44 -0.06 4.70
N ASP A 506 12.45 -1.26 5.27
CA ASP A 506 12.81 -1.53 6.65
C ASP A 506 14.28 -1.17 6.95
N ILE A 507 15.19 -1.54 6.06
CA ILE A 507 16.61 -1.15 6.16
C ILE A 507 16.75 0.37 6.09
N LEU A 508 16.01 1.05 5.22
CA LEU A 508 16.03 2.51 5.11
C LEU A 508 15.47 3.20 6.36
N GLN A 509 14.41 2.68 6.97
CA GLN A 509 13.88 3.20 8.23
C GLN A 509 14.87 2.96 9.38
N THR A 510 15.54 1.81 9.41
CA THR A 510 16.59 1.49 10.40
C THR A 510 17.78 2.44 10.22
N PHE A 511 18.24 2.65 8.98
CA PHE A 511 19.26 3.65 8.66
C PHE A 511 18.87 5.06 9.13
N ALA A 512 17.58 5.43 8.96
CA ALA A 512 17.05 6.71 9.40
C ALA A 512 16.89 6.84 10.92
N GLY A 513 17.09 5.76 11.70
CA GLY A 513 17.11 5.77 13.18
C GLY A 513 15.89 5.16 13.86
N LYS A 514 14.99 4.46 13.14
CA LYS A 514 13.80 3.81 13.71
C LYS A 514 14.16 2.82 14.82
N ALA A 515 15.16 1.98 14.61
CA ALA A 515 15.59 0.95 15.54
C ALA A 515 16.61 1.43 16.61
N GLY A 516 16.86 2.74 16.69
CA GLY A 516 17.81 3.33 17.61
C GLY A 516 19.16 3.66 16.97
N GLU A 517 20.06 4.24 17.78
CA GLU A 517 21.30 4.81 17.29
C GLU A 517 22.33 3.76 16.84
N ASP A 518 22.49 2.72 17.64
CA ASP A 518 23.51 1.71 17.38
C ASP A 518 23.19 0.93 16.09
N GLU A 519 21.92 0.60 15.88
CA GLU A 519 21.46 -0.08 14.69
C GLU A 519 21.52 0.81 13.44
N ALA A 520 21.19 2.09 13.58
CA ALA A 520 21.35 3.06 12.49
C ALA A 520 22.82 3.19 12.05
N ARG A 521 23.76 3.13 13.00
CA ARG A 521 25.20 3.19 12.72
C ARG A 521 25.70 1.94 12.01
N ARG A 522 25.26 0.75 12.43
CA ARG A 522 25.59 -0.53 11.76
C ARG A 522 25.05 -0.55 10.33
N THR A 523 23.80 -0.18 10.17
CA THR A 523 23.14 -0.10 8.86
C THR A 523 23.81 0.92 7.96
N TYR A 524 24.26 2.06 8.48
CA TYR A 524 25.03 3.04 7.73
C TYR A 524 26.30 2.42 7.14
N SER A 525 27.13 1.78 7.98
CA SER A 525 28.39 1.16 7.51
C SER A 525 28.13 0.06 6.48
N SER A 526 27.11 -0.78 6.71
CA SER A 526 26.74 -1.84 5.78
C SER A 526 26.31 -1.29 4.41
N LEU A 527 25.45 -0.26 4.37
CA LEU A 527 24.98 0.34 3.11
C LEU A 527 26.07 1.11 2.38
N GLU A 528 27.01 1.76 3.10
CA GLU A 528 28.14 2.46 2.52
C GLU A 528 29.11 1.50 1.82
N GLU A 529 29.32 0.33 2.38
CA GLU A 529 30.24 -0.70 1.85
C GLU A 529 29.60 -1.50 0.71
N SER A 530 28.33 -1.94 0.90
CA SER A 530 27.75 -2.98 0.05
C SER A 530 26.68 -2.49 -0.93
N TRP A 531 26.08 -1.30 -0.73
CA TRP A 531 24.91 -0.89 -1.55
C TRP A 531 25.18 0.34 -2.41
N VAL A 532 25.68 1.45 -1.86
CA VAL A 532 25.71 2.76 -2.54
C VAL A 532 26.41 2.78 -3.89
N LYS A 533 27.37 1.88 -4.12
CA LYS A 533 28.17 1.77 -5.35
C LYS A 533 27.60 0.80 -6.37
N THR A 534 26.52 0.12 -6.04
CA THR A 534 25.95 -0.93 -6.89
C THR A 534 24.99 -0.39 -7.94
N SER A 535 24.67 -1.19 -8.95
CA SER A 535 23.64 -0.87 -9.92
C SER A 535 22.25 -0.89 -9.29
N GLU A 536 22.04 -1.74 -8.28
CA GLU A 536 20.79 -1.78 -7.52
C GLU A 536 20.50 -0.44 -6.84
N ALA A 537 21.51 0.21 -6.27
CA ALA A 537 21.32 1.55 -5.68
C ALA A 537 20.89 2.56 -6.73
N ARG A 538 21.50 2.52 -7.94
CA ARG A 538 21.12 3.42 -9.04
C ARG A 538 19.70 3.18 -9.53
N HIS A 539 19.30 1.92 -9.67
CA HIS A 539 17.91 1.59 -10.01
C HIS A 539 16.95 1.99 -8.88
N ALA A 540 17.30 1.74 -7.61
CA ALA A 540 16.47 2.18 -6.47
C ALA A 540 16.20 3.68 -6.49
N ILE A 541 17.21 4.52 -6.71
CA ILE A 541 17.01 5.98 -6.75
C ILE A 541 16.30 6.45 -8.01
N TRP A 542 16.46 5.75 -9.13
CA TRP A 542 15.69 6.01 -10.34
C TRP A 542 14.20 5.81 -10.08
N HIS A 543 13.80 4.63 -9.60
CA HIS A 543 12.41 4.33 -9.30
C HIS A 543 11.84 5.23 -8.19
N ALA A 544 12.66 5.58 -7.18
CA ALA A 544 12.27 6.57 -6.17
C ALA A 544 12.01 7.96 -6.78
N GLY A 545 12.80 8.39 -7.74
CA GLY A 545 12.56 9.62 -8.49
C GLY A 545 11.30 9.55 -9.33
N GLN A 546 11.02 8.41 -9.96
CA GLN A 546 9.79 8.19 -10.73
C GLN A 546 8.54 8.19 -9.84
N ILE A 547 8.63 7.70 -8.59
CA ILE A 547 7.55 7.88 -7.61
C ILE A 547 7.26 9.38 -7.38
N PHE A 548 8.28 10.23 -7.26
CA PHE A 548 8.09 11.68 -7.14
C PHE A 548 7.45 12.29 -8.39
N HIS A 549 7.88 11.84 -9.58
CA HIS A 549 7.32 12.28 -10.86
C HIS A 549 5.82 11.99 -10.93
N HIS A 550 5.42 10.74 -10.70
CA HIS A 550 4.02 10.33 -10.78
C HIS A 550 3.17 10.87 -9.62
N ALA A 551 3.74 11.02 -8.42
CA ALA A 551 3.04 11.61 -7.27
C ALA A 551 2.61 13.07 -7.51
N ARG A 552 3.37 13.83 -8.31
CA ARG A 552 2.97 15.18 -8.73
C ARG A 552 1.81 15.19 -9.72
N GLN A 553 1.56 14.08 -10.40
CA GLN A 553 0.47 13.92 -11.38
C GLN A 553 -0.81 13.38 -10.73
N LEU A 554 -0.76 12.94 -9.47
CA LEU A 554 -1.94 12.49 -8.75
C LEU A 554 -2.98 13.62 -8.65
N PRO A 555 -4.29 13.29 -8.71
CA PRO A 555 -5.34 14.26 -8.52
C PRO A 555 -5.19 15.03 -7.20
N PRO A 556 -5.69 16.26 -7.10
CA PRO A 556 -5.67 17.01 -5.85
C PRO A 556 -6.32 16.23 -4.69
N ALA A 557 -5.70 16.28 -3.52
CA ALA A 557 -6.10 15.58 -2.30
C ALA A 557 -6.04 14.03 -2.37
N SER A 558 -5.40 13.45 -3.40
CA SER A 558 -5.20 11.99 -3.55
C SER A 558 -3.86 11.49 -2.99
N LEU A 559 -2.95 12.38 -2.60
CA LEU A 559 -1.68 12.00 -1.97
C LEU A 559 -1.90 11.72 -0.48
N ARG A 560 -2.65 10.67 -0.18
CA ARG A 560 -2.98 10.18 1.15
C ARG A 560 -2.81 8.66 1.20
N ASP A 561 -3.06 8.04 2.32
CA ASP A 561 -3.05 6.60 2.52
C ASP A 561 -1.73 5.98 2.02
N PHE A 562 -1.75 4.90 1.28
CA PHE A 562 -0.55 4.26 0.75
C PHE A 562 0.26 5.16 -0.19
N ASN A 563 -0.37 6.05 -0.98
CA ASN A 563 0.36 6.98 -1.85
C ASN A 563 1.30 7.91 -1.05
N ALA A 564 0.89 8.32 0.15
CA ALA A 564 1.74 9.11 1.02
C ALA A 564 2.95 8.30 1.55
N ILE A 565 2.74 7.02 1.85
CA ILE A 565 3.82 6.11 2.27
C ILE A 565 4.80 5.86 1.11
N ALA A 566 4.31 5.73 -0.11
CA ALA A 566 5.14 5.59 -1.31
C ALA A 566 6.12 6.77 -1.45
N VAL A 567 5.64 8.00 -1.35
CA VAL A 567 6.48 9.21 -1.39
C VAL A 567 7.45 9.26 -0.21
N TYR A 568 7.03 8.83 0.98
CA TYR A 568 7.90 8.75 2.15
C TYR A 568 9.06 7.77 1.92
N PHE A 569 8.82 6.57 1.41
CA PHE A 569 9.86 5.58 1.13
C PHE A 569 10.79 6.03 -0.02
N ALA A 570 10.24 6.62 -1.07
CA ALA A 570 11.02 7.23 -2.14
C ALA A 570 11.97 8.32 -1.59
N CYS A 571 11.46 9.16 -0.71
CA CYS A 571 12.25 10.19 -0.04
C CYS A 571 13.39 9.58 0.78
N LEU A 572 13.14 8.53 1.58
CA LEU A 572 14.17 7.86 2.36
C LEU A 572 15.24 7.21 1.47
N THR A 573 14.86 6.63 0.32
CA THR A 573 15.79 6.03 -0.64
C THR A 573 16.74 7.06 -1.21
N LEU A 574 16.20 8.16 -1.75
CA LEU A 574 16.99 9.27 -2.32
C LEU A 574 17.87 9.94 -1.27
N TRP A 575 17.34 10.16 -0.08
CA TRP A 575 18.05 10.79 1.05
C TRP A 575 19.20 9.93 1.58
N ALA A 576 18.97 8.61 1.73
CA ALA A 576 20.01 7.67 2.15
C ALA A 576 21.14 7.61 1.12
N TYR A 577 20.82 7.48 -0.16
CA TYR A 577 21.83 7.50 -1.23
C TYR A 577 22.64 8.80 -1.23
N GLY A 578 22.00 9.96 -1.11
CA GLY A 578 22.68 11.25 -1.05
C GLY A 578 23.66 11.36 0.12
N LEU A 579 23.27 10.90 1.31
CA LEU A 579 24.15 10.89 2.50
C LEU A 579 25.36 9.97 2.32
N LEU A 580 25.14 8.76 1.79
CA LEU A 580 26.20 7.75 1.60
C LEU A 580 27.18 8.16 0.49
N SER A 581 26.67 8.70 -0.63
CA SER A 581 27.51 9.18 -1.75
C SER A 581 28.43 10.33 -1.35
N CYS A 582 27.95 11.26 -0.50
CA CYS A 582 28.78 12.35 0.03
C CYS A 582 29.96 11.83 0.88
N SER A 583 29.76 10.73 1.61
CA SER A 583 30.80 10.13 2.45
C SER A 583 31.87 9.45 1.62
N ALA A 584 31.45 8.66 0.64
CA ALA A 584 32.35 7.92 -0.26
C ALA A 584 33.28 8.86 -1.04
N SER A 585 32.77 10.02 -1.51
CA SER A 585 33.57 11.04 -2.22
C SER A 585 34.64 11.69 -1.34
N ARG A 586 34.48 11.71 -0.02
CA ARG A 586 35.44 12.30 0.93
C ARG A 586 36.59 11.37 1.29
N HIS A 587 36.42 10.07 1.12
CA HIS A 587 37.43 9.06 1.47
C HIS A 587 38.34 8.68 0.29
N GLY A 588 37.95 9.03 -0.96
CA GLY A 588 38.63 8.66 -2.18
C GLY A 588 39.46 9.76 -2.87
N SER A 589 39.53 10.97 -2.32
CA SER A 589 40.28 12.07 -2.92
C SER A 589 41.66 12.22 -2.32
N ASP A 590 42.70 11.74 -3.04
CA ASP A 590 44.03 12.32 -2.96
C ASP A 590 43.93 13.80 -3.30
N PRO A 591 44.60 14.73 -2.56
CA PRO A 591 44.43 16.17 -2.73
C PRO A 591 45.11 16.77 -3.96
N GLU A 592 45.70 15.97 -4.87
CA GLU A 592 46.55 16.48 -5.95
C GLU A 592 46.02 16.37 -7.38
N VAL A 593 44.81 15.96 -7.63
CA VAL A 593 44.27 15.99 -9.01
C VAL A 593 43.11 16.98 -9.13
N GLY A 594 43.52 18.18 -9.61
CA GLY A 594 42.77 19.14 -10.40
C GLY A 594 41.30 19.38 -10.00
N SER A 595 41.07 20.53 -9.37
CA SER A 595 39.81 21.29 -9.40
C SER A 595 39.37 21.59 -10.84
N GLY A 596 39.11 20.55 -11.62
CA GLY A 596 38.40 20.63 -12.90
C GLY A 596 36.91 20.71 -12.58
N ASN A 597 36.33 21.83 -12.91
CA ASN A 597 34.91 22.14 -12.93
C ASN A 597 34.15 20.92 -13.50
N ARG A 598 33.59 20.05 -12.63
CA ARG A 598 32.65 18.98 -13.03
C ARG A 598 31.31 19.66 -13.37
N SER A 599 31.30 20.44 -14.44
CA SER A 599 30.13 20.92 -15.13
C SER A 599 29.51 19.77 -15.93
N GLY A 600 29.24 18.64 -15.28
CA GLY A 600 28.41 17.58 -15.83
C GLY A 600 26.96 18.00 -15.68
N ALA A 601 26.17 17.92 -16.76
CA ALA A 601 24.72 18.08 -16.66
C ALA A 601 24.15 17.12 -15.62
N TYR A 602 23.24 17.60 -14.79
CA TYR A 602 22.54 16.76 -13.83
C TYR A 602 21.64 15.75 -14.56
N ILE A 603 21.62 14.53 -14.05
CA ILE A 603 20.70 13.48 -14.52
C ILE A 603 19.48 13.51 -13.62
N LEU A 604 18.36 13.87 -14.19
CA LEU A 604 17.11 14.05 -13.45
C LEU A 604 16.48 12.69 -13.15
N MET A 605 16.33 12.36 -11.86
CA MET A 605 15.68 11.13 -11.42
C MET A 605 14.14 11.22 -11.48
N ASP A 606 13.60 12.42 -11.44
CA ASP A 606 12.18 12.72 -11.41
C ASP A 606 11.63 13.29 -12.74
N SER A 607 12.20 12.84 -13.86
CA SER A 607 11.79 13.16 -15.23
C SER A 607 11.68 11.91 -16.10
N GLU A 608 11.26 12.05 -17.35
CA GLU A 608 11.22 10.95 -18.30
C GLU A 608 12.61 10.37 -18.56
N GLU A 609 12.67 9.06 -18.80
CA GLU A 609 13.89 8.34 -19.11
C GLU A 609 14.50 8.84 -20.43
N ASN A 610 15.79 9.12 -20.39
CA ASN A 610 16.55 9.56 -21.56
C ASN A 610 17.88 8.78 -21.70
N ARG A 611 18.67 9.10 -22.73
CA ARG A 611 19.95 8.44 -22.97
C ARG A 611 20.95 8.62 -21.83
N GLU A 612 20.94 9.78 -21.18
CA GLU A 612 21.83 10.09 -20.07
C GLU A 612 21.46 9.30 -18.82
N THR A 613 20.17 9.14 -18.57
CA THR A 613 19.63 8.28 -17.50
C THR A 613 20.10 6.84 -17.67
N ARG A 614 19.99 6.29 -18.89
CA ARG A 614 20.47 4.92 -19.19
C ARG A 614 21.98 4.78 -18.96
N ALA A 615 22.77 5.79 -19.39
CA ALA A 615 24.20 5.79 -19.16
C ALA A 615 24.55 5.85 -17.66
N PHE A 616 23.75 6.55 -16.85
CA PHE A 616 23.92 6.56 -15.41
C PHE A 616 23.57 5.20 -14.79
N LEU A 617 22.42 4.63 -15.14
CA LEU A 617 21.99 3.34 -14.60
C LEU A 617 22.99 2.23 -14.90
N GLN A 618 23.50 2.16 -16.12
CA GLN A 618 24.40 1.10 -16.57
C GLN A 618 25.87 1.35 -16.22
N LEU A 619 26.36 2.58 -16.39
CA LEU A 619 27.78 2.89 -16.40
C LEU A 619 28.21 3.85 -15.27
N ASP A 620 27.32 4.25 -14.38
CA ASP A 620 27.58 5.23 -13.30
C ASP A 620 28.13 6.57 -13.80
N ARG A 621 27.61 7.06 -14.96
CA ARG A 621 28.04 8.29 -15.57
C ARG A 621 27.06 9.42 -15.31
N GLY A 622 27.53 10.50 -14.68
CA GLY A 622 26.76 11.71 -14.40
C GLY A 622 26.49 11.90 -12.90
N VAL A 623 25.79 12.97 -12.57
CA VAL A 623 25.44 13.32 -11.18
C VAL A 623 23.92 13.27 -11.04
N PRO A 624 23.38 12.37 -10.23
CA PRO A 624 21.93 12.29 -10.04
C PRO A 624 21.40 13.53 -9.31
N GLY A 625 20.30 14.07 -9.80
CA GLY A 625 19.64 15.26 -9.28
C GLY A 625 18.13 15.17 -9.33
N LEU A 626 17.48 16.13 -8.67
CA LEU A 626 16.02 16.31 -8.63
C LEU A 626 15.65 17.71 -9.08
N THR A 627 14.48 17.84 -9.69
CA THR A 627 13.84 19.13 -9.93
C THR A 627 13.22 19.65 -8.64
N LEU A 628 13.28 20.96 -8.39
CA LEU A 628 12.72 21.56 -7.17
C LEU A 628 11.18 21.47 -7.14
N ASN A 629 10.54 21.79 -8.29
CA ASN A 629 9.07 21.83 -8.39
C ASN A 629 8.50 20.94 -9.51
N GLY A 630 9.27 20.00 -10.05
CA GLY A 630 8.86 19.15 -11.16
C GLY A 630 9.18 19.73 -12.54
N ASN A 631 9.69 20.97 -12.61
CA ASN A 631 10.13 21.62 -13.84
C ASN A 631 11.63 21.92 -13.74
N PRO A 632 12.46 21.46 -14.68
CA PRO A 632 13.91 21.77 -14.70
C PRO A 632 14.22 23.27 -14.74
N ALA A 633 13.33 24.10 -15.29
CA ALA A 633 13.47 25.55 -15.34
C ALA A 633 13.42 26.23 -13.95
N ASP A 634 12.77 25.60 -12.97
CA ASP A 634 12.66 26.13 -11.61
C ASP A 634 13.90 25.83 -10.75
N GLY A 635 14.85 25.08 -11.29
CA GLY A 635 16.09 24.69 -10.65
C GLY A 635 16.23 23.18 -10.48
N VAL A 636 17.48 22.75 -10.52
CA VAL A 636 17.89 21.35 -10.33
C VAL A 636 18.95 21.29 -9.25
N GLU A 637 18.81 20.36 -8.35
CA GLU A 637 19.73 20.15 -7.23
C GLU A 637 20.25 18.71 -7.20
N SER A 638 21.51 18.56 -6.82
CA SER A 638 22.12 17.24 -6.66
C SER A 638 21.53 16.48 -5.46
N LEU A 639 21.40 15.16 -5.60
CA LEU A 639 21.10 14.27 -4.47
C LEU A 639 22.15 14.34 -3.36
N SER A 640 23.38 14.79 -3.68
CA SER A 640 24.42 15.02 -2.68
C SER A 640 24.06 16.09 -1.66
N ASN A 641 22.96 16.84 -1.87
CA ASN A 641 22.38 17.75 -0.88
C ASN A 641 21.13 17.12 -0.24
N PRO A 642 21.28 16.33 0.84
CA PRO A 642 20.16 15.57 1.44
C PRO A 642 19.03 16.45 1.96
N SER A 643 19.31 17.72 2.32
CA SER A 643 18.27 18.64 2.79
C SER A 643 17.30 19.04 1.68
N VAL A 644 17.77 19.08 0.43
CA VAL A 644 16.93 19.36 -0.73
C VAL A 644 15.98 18.21 -1.00
N VAL A 645 16.44 16.96 -0.94
CA VAL A 645 15.59 15.77 -1.10
C VAL A 645 14.39 15.81 -0.16
N LEU A 646 14.67 16.07 1.13
CA LEU A 646 13.62 16.18 2.16
C LEU A 646 12.67 17.37 1.91
N SER A 647 13.21 18.50 1.39
CA SER A 647 12.41 19.67 1.05
C SER A 647 11.50 19.41 -0.13
N VAL A 648 11.99 18.77 -1.19
CA VAL A 648 11.20 18.39 -2.37
C VAL A 648 10.05 17.47 -1.98
N ALA A 649 10.33 16.40 -1.20
CA ALA A 649 9.27 15.49 -0.73
C ALA A 649 8.19 16.21 0.08
N ARG A 650 8.59 17.12 0.99
CA ARG A 650 7.65 17.94 1.78
C ARG A 650 6.84 18.88 0.89
N GLY A 651 7.44 19.39 -0.19
CA GLY A 651 6.75 20.17 -1.22
C GLY A 651 5.70 19.34 -1.96
N ILE A 652 6.03 18.11 -2.37
CA ILE A 652 5.09 17.18 -3.03
C ILE A 652 3.88 16.94 -2.13
N PHE A 653 4.09 16.62 -0.83
CA PHE A 653 2.99 16.47 0.12
C PHE A 653 2.10 17.72 0.19
N ARG A 654 2.69 18.90 0.29
CA ARG A 654 1.90 20.13 0.44
C ARG A 654 1.16 20.52 -0.82
N ASN A 655 1.79 20.39 -1.98
CA ASN A 655 1.24 20.86 -3.26
C ASN A 655 0.05 20.04 -3.75
N ASN A 656 -0.10 18.78 -3.32
CA ASN A 656 -1.25 17.96 -3.67
C ASN A 656 -2.54 18.42 -2.93
N PHE A 657 -2.40 19.20 -1.84
CA PHE A 657 -3.54 19.76 -1.12
C PHE A 657 -3.65 21.27 -1.41
N PRO A 658 -4.61 21.68 -2.27
CA PRO A 658 -4.60 23.01 -2.89
C PRO A 658 -4.86 24.17 -1.92
N VAL A 659 -5.50 23.92 -0.77
CA VAL A 659 -5.82 24.96 0.19
C VAL A 659 -4.71 25.10 1.23
N VAL A 660 -3.87 26.12 1.06
CA VAL A 660 -2.67 26.34 1.89
C VAL A 660 -2.99 26.59 3.37
N SER A 661 -4.13 27.18 3.68
CA SER A 661 -4.57 27.48 5.05
C SER A 661 -5.14 26.27 5.79
N GLU A 662 -5.46 25.17 5.08
CA GLU A 662 -6.04 23.98 5.68
C GLU A 662 -4.95 23.01 6.17
N PRO A 663 -5.19 22.32 7.30
CA PRO A 663 -4.28 21.29 7.78
C PRO A 663 -4.25 20.09 6.82
N LEU A 664 -3.09 19.46 6.74
CA LEU A 664 -2.94 18.20 6.00
C LEU A 664 -3.63 17.05 6.75
N PRO A 665 -4.03 15.97 6.04
CA PRO A 665 -4.48 14.75 6.69
C PRO A 665 -3.46 14.27 7.75
N PRO A 666 -3.89 13.70 8.89
CA PRO A 666 -2.98 13.43 10.01
C PRO A 666 -1.79 12.52 9.66
N LEU A 667 -2.00 11.50 8.82
CA LEU A 667 -0.89 10.64 8.34
C LEU A 667 0.13 11.46 7.54
N VAL A 668 -0.35 12.25 6.57
CA VAL A 668 0.50 13.08 5.69
C VAL A 668 1.30 14.10 6.51
N GLU A 669 0.64 14.76 7.48
CA GLU A 669 1.31 15.72 8.36
C GLU A 669 2.34 15.05 9.26
N SER A 670 2.06 13.85 9.76
CA SER A 670 2.99 13.07 10.56
C SER A 670 4.24 12.67 9.76
N LEU A 671 4.06 12.22 8.50
CA LEU A 671 5.18 11.89 7.61
C LEU A 671 5.99 13.13 7.25
N ARG A 672 5.33 14.24 6.91
CA ARG A 672 5.97 15.53 6.61
C ARG A 672 6.80 16.04 7.80
N SER A 673 6.26 15.92 9.02
CA SER A 673 6.95 16.32 10.25
C SER A 673 8.15 15.42 10.54
N LEU A 674 8.03 14.09 10.32
CA LEU A 674 9.15 13.17 10.45
C LEU A 674 10.30 13.54 9.50
N LEU A 675 10.01 13.80 8.21
CA LEU A 675 11.01 14.22 7.24
C LEU A 675 11.66 15.55 7.63
N GLN A 676 10.92 16.48 8.23
CA GLN A 676 11.47 17.74 8.74
C GLN A 676 12.43 17.51 9.91
N ASP A 677 12.06 16.64 10.83
CA ASP A 677 12.90 16.30 12.00
C ASP A 677 14.21 15.62 11.55
N LEU A 678 14.15 14.71 10.57
CA LEU A 678 15.33 14.06 9.97
C LEU A 678 16.26 15.08 9.30
N GLY A 679 15.71 16.08 8.60
CA GLY A 679 16.47 17.16 7.98
C GLY A 679 17.17 18.06 9.00
N SER A 680 16.52 18.38 10.10
CA SER A 680 17.07 19.20 11.18
C SER A 680 18.23 18.50 11.89
N GLY A 681 18.19 17.16 11.98
CA GLY A 681 19.28 16.34 12.49
C GLY A 681 20.50 16.31 11.55
N ALA A 682 20.30 16.32 10.25
CA ALA A 682 21.36 16.29 9.24
C ALA A 682 22.08 17.65 9.11
N ALA A 683 21.36 18.76 9.27
CA ALA A 683 21.91 20.13 9.18
C ALA A 683 22.86 20.50 10.32
N GLY A 684 22.86 19.75 11.42
CA GLY A 684 23.77 19.95 12.56
C GLY A 684 25.22 19.46 12.35
N ARG A 685 25.63 19.08 11.12
CA ARG A 685 27.01 18.82 10.77
C ARG A 685 27.70 20.17 10.53
N PRO A 686 28.70 20.58 11.33
CA PRO A 686 29.39 21.85 11.10
C PRO A 686 30.06 21.82 9.73
N SER A 687 29.63 22.70 8.84
CA SER A 687 30.40 23.13 7.68
C SER A 687 31.69 23.75 8.23
N ARG A 688 32.81 23.05 8.07
CA ARG A 688 34.13 23.59 8.40
C ARG A 688 34.61 24.42 7.22
N ALA A 689 34.11 25.64 7.10
CA ALA A 689 34.67 26.69 6.28
C ALA A 689 34.32 28.03 6.95
N ALA A 690 35.11 28.41 7.97
CA ALA A 690 35.35 29.81 8.32
C ALA A 690 36.60 29.88 9.18
N SER A 691 37.63 30.45 8.54
CA SER A 691 38.65 31.36 9.04
C SER A 691 39.60 30.85 10.13
N VAL A 692 40.74 30.44 9.64
CA VAL A 692 42.00 30.92 10.16
C VAL A 692 42.23 32.32 9.56
N ASP A 693 42.04 33.36 10.33
CA ASP A 693 42.74 34.64 10.29
C ASP A 693 42.08 35.51 11.39
N ASP A 694 42.81 35.68 12.48
CA ASP A 694 43.18 36.89 13.14
C ASP A 694 43.65 36.61 14.58
N ILE A 695 44.98 36.82 14.72
CA ILE A 695 45.81 37.10 15.91
C ILE A 695 46.06 35.99 16.92
#